data_ef1d22e5e962b788b016e8294241bb6d
#
_entry.id   ef1d22e5e962b788b016e8294241bb6d
#
_cell.length_a   1.000
_cell.length_b   1.000
_cell.length_c   1.000
_cell.angle_alpha   90.00
_cell.angle_beta   90.00
_cell.angle_gamma   90.00
#
_symmetry.space_group_name_H-M   'P 1'
#
loop_
_entity.id
_entity.type
_entity.pdbx_description
1 polymer ?
#
loop_
_entity_poly.entity_id
_entity_poly.type
_entity_poly.pdbx_seq_one_letter_code
_entity_poly.pdbx_strand_id
1 'polypeptide(L)'
;MEDKNKEKINVVELFGSNVFNDKIMQERLPKKVYKELHKTIDEGKELDPITAEVVAGAMKDWAVEKGATHYTHWFQPLTGFTAEKHDAFITAPHADGTVSMDFSGKELIKGEPDASSFPSGGLRATFEARGYTAWDCTSPAFVREDSAGAILCIPTAFCSYTGEALDQKTPLLRSMQALQTQTLRLIRLFGNTTSRKVTPSVGVEQEYFIVDRQKYLKRKDLIFTGRTLFGAMPPKGQELDDHYFGVIRQRIAGFMKEVNEELWKLGVSAKTQHNEVAPAQHELAPIYAECNVAADHNQIIMETLKQVAERHGLQCLLHEKPFAGVNGSGKHNNWSITTDDGINLLDPGKTPHENVQFLMILTCILRAVDRHADLLRESAADVGNDHRLGANEAPPAIISVFLGEQLEDVLEQLISTGSATHSLKGGKLHTGVKTLPDFAKDATDRNRTSPFAFTGNKFEFRMVGSRDSVAECNVVITTIVAEAFSDACDRLEKAEDFELAVHDLIKEYATEHQRIVFNGNGYSEEWVEEAKRRGLPNINSMVEAIPALVTDKAIQLFGKFGVFTEAELRSRAEIQYEGYSKALNIEARAMIDIASKHIIPAVMRFSRNLAGTVNEIKTAGADVTVPMNMLKDTTALLSQTKLALAKLQEAADQAAAMENGREQAEYYHEVVFKDMEELRVPVDKLEMIVDKEEWPMPSYGDLLFEV
;
A
#
# COMPACT_ATOMS: atom_id res chain seq x y z
N MET A 1 37.39 -11.45 16.32
CA MET A 1 36.80 -12.10 17.52
C MET A 1 36.17 -11.00 18.37
N GLU A 2 35.06 -10.44 17.92
CA GLU A 2 34.35 -9.42 18.64
C GLU A 2 33.08 -10.04 19.26
N ASP A 3 33.01 -9.83 20.50
CA ASP A 3 31.98 -9.93 21.53
C ASP A 3 30.79 -10.87 21.31
N LYS A 4 30.89 -12.04 21.92
CA LYS A 4 29.80 -13.04 22.03
C LYS A 4 28.78 -12.71 23.16
N ASN A 5 28.74 -11.49 23.66
CA ASN A 5 27.70 -11.04 24.59
C ASN A 5 26.63 -10.23 23.85
N LYS A 6 25.97 -10.82 22.84
CA LYS A 6 24.68 -10.28 22.41
C LYS A 6 23.69 -10.58 23.55
N GLU A 7 23.32 -9.55 24.30
CA GLU A 7 22.24 -9.63 25.27
C GLU A 7 21.01 -10.30 24.62
N LYS A 8 20.47 -11.30 25.30
CA LYS A 8 19.24 -11.95 24.81
C LYS A 8 18.13 -10.92 24.87
N ILE A 9 17.61 -10.55 23.72
CA ILE A 9 16.51 -9.60 23.63
C ILE A 9 15.27 -10.19 24.31
N ASN A 10 14.74 -9.49 25.29
CA ASN A 10 13.44 -9.78 25.87
C ASN A 10 12.37 -9.04 25.06
N VAL A 11 11.75 -9.73 24.11
CA VAL A 11 10.73 -9.15 23.21
C VAL A 11 9.55 -8.56 24.00
N VAL A 12 9.18 -9.17 25.13
CA VAL A 12 8.05 -8.69 25.95
C VAL A 12 8.35 -7.34 26.60
N GLU A 13 9.58 -7.10 27.01
CA GLU A 13 10.02 -5.81 27.57
C GLU A 13 10.30 -4.77 26.49
N LEU A 14 10.75 -5.24 25.30
CA LEU A 14 11.07 -4.39 24.17
C LEU A 14 9.82 -3.82 23.51
N PHE A 15 8.74 -4.64 23.43
CA PHE A 15 7.54 -4.28 22.68
C PHE A 15 6.87 -3.02 23.22
N GLY A 16 6.70 -2.00 22.37
CA GLY A 16 6.11 -0.72 22.72
C GLY A 16 6.95 0.14 23.66
N SER A 17 8.24 -0.19 23.85
CA SER A 17 9.13 0.60 24.74
C SER A 17 9.29 2.05 24.32
N ASN A 18 9.11 2.35 23.03
CA ASN A 18 9.17 3.70 22.45
C ASN A 18 7.79 4.24 22.06
N VAL A 19 6.71 3.74 22.68
CA VAL A 19 5.34 4.20 22.42
C VAL A 19 4.76 4.79 23.70
N PHE A 20 4.14 5.97 23.57
CA PHE A 20 3.34 6.58 24.65
C PHE A 20 1.99 5.86 24.73
N ASN A 21 2.05 4.58 25.14
CA ASN A 21 0.92 3.67 25.18
C ASN A 21 0.11 3.80 26.47
N ASP A 22 -0.96 3.03 26.56
CA ASP A 22 -1.89 3.05 27.70
C ASP A 22 -1.19 2.83 29.05
N LYS A 23 -0.21 1.92 29.11
CA LYS A 23 0.57 1.67 30.33
C LYS A 23 1.34 2.91 30.74
N ILE A 24 2.01 3.58 29.82
CA ILE A 24 2.76 4.81 30.10
C ILE A 24 1.82 5.95 30.48
N MET A 25 0.66 6.05 29.83
CA MET A 25 -0.39 7.02 30.19
C MET A 25 -0.89 6.79 31.62
N GLN A 26 -1.16 5.55 32.02
CA GLN A 26 -1.58 5.21 33.39
C GLN A 26 -0.52 5.56 34.42
N GLU A 27 0.75 5.34 34.14
CA GLU A 27 1.88 5.62 35.02
C GLU A 27 2.14 7.12 35.21
N ARG A 28 1.93 7.92 34.16
CA ARG A 28 2.36 9.34 34.11
C ARG A 28 1.23 10.35 34.23
N LEU A 29 0.02 10.00 33.88
CA LEU A 29 -1.12 10.91 33.96
C LEU A 29 -1.84 10.81 35.30
N PRO A 30 -2.30 11.96 35.86
CA PRO A 30 -3.25 11.95 36.96
C PRO A 30 -4.51 11.14 36.58
N LYS A 31 -5.03 10.34 37.51
CA LYS A 31 -6.19 9.45 37.24
C LYS A 31 -7.39 10.14 36.58
N LYS A 32 -7.64 11.40 36.91
CA LYS A 32 -8.73 12.19 36.29
C LYS A 32 -8.44 12.48 34.82
N VAL A 33 -7.24 12.93 34.52
CA VAL A 33 -6.79 13.27 33.16
C VAL A 33 -6.80 12.02 32.28
N TYR A 34 -6.25 10.92 32.78
CA TYR A 34 -6.30 9.62 32.10
C TYR A 34 -7.73 9.21 31.72
N LYS A 35 -8.69 9.32 32.67
CA LYS A 35 -10.09 8.99 32.39
C LYS A 35 -10.75 9.93 31.37
N GLU A 36 -10.45 11.21 31.41
CA GLU A 36 -11.02 12.17 30.46
C GLU A 36 -10.43 11.96 29.05
N LEU A 37 -9.12 11.65 28.93
CA LEU A 37 -8.51 11.30 27.66
C LEU A 37 -9.15 10.03 27.07
N HIS A 38 -9.38 8.99 27.88
CA HIS A 38 -10.05 7.78 27.43
C HIS A 38 -11.50 8.02 26.99
N LYS A 39 -12.23 8.91 27.65
CA LYS A 39 -13.56 9.30 27.16
C LYS A 39 -13.49 9.97 25.77
N THR A 40 -12.48 10.79 25.53
CA THR A 40 -12.27 11.39 24.21
C THR A 40 -12.03 10.31 23.16
N ILE A 41 -11.16 9.34 23.45
CA ILE A 41 -10.80 8.24 22.55
C ILE A 41 -12.00 7.29 22.31
N ASP A 42 -12.71 6.91 23.37
CA ASP A 42 -13.76 5.89 23.29
C ASP A 42 -15.12 6.45 22.83
N GLU A 43 -15.44 7.68 23.22
CA GLU A 43 -16.74 8.31 22.98
C GLU A 43 -16.70 9.34 21.83
N GLY A 44 -15.53 9.64 21.27
CA GLY A 44 -15.35 10.60 20.18
C GLY A 44 -15.68 12.04 20.59
N LYS A 45 -15.42 12.39 21.84
CA LYS A 45 -15.64 13.75 22.36
C LYS A 45 -14.47 14.68 22.05
N GLU A 46 -14.74 15.98 22.01
CA GLU A 46 -13.71 16.98 21.89
C GLU A 46 -12.77 16.95 23.11
N LEU A 47 -11.46 17.06 22.87
CA LEU A 47 -10.46 17.04 23.92
C LEU A 47 -10.47 18.38 24.68
N ASP A 48 -10.61 18.29 26.00
CA ASP A 48 -10.52 19.45 26.89
C ASP A 48 -9.10 20.05 26.90
N PRO A 49 -8.92 21.37 26.70
CA PRO A 49 -7.61 22.03 26.68
C PRO A 49 -6.76 21.81 27.94
N ILE A 50 -7.39 21.71 29.14
CA ILE A 50 -6.68 21.45 30.39
C ILE A 50 -6.12 20.03 30.41
N THR A 51 -6.91 19.09 29.92
CA THR A 51 -6.48 17.69 29.74
C THR A 51 -5.30 17.62 28.76
N ALA A 52 -5.37 18.32 27.64
CA ALA A 52 -4.30 18.39 26.63
C ALA A 52 -2.99 18.94 27.22
N GLU A 53 -3.05 19.98 28.06
CA GLU A 53 -1.87 20.58 28.69
C GLU A 53 -1.13 19.58 29.58
N VAL A 54 -1.86 18.82 30.39
CA VAL A 54 -1.26 17.80 31.27
C VAL A 54 -0.69 16.64 30.47
N VAL A 55 -1.38 16.23 29.41
CA VAL A 55 -0.90 15.15 28.50
C VAL A 55 0.37 15.60 27.79
N ALA A 56 0.42 16.82 27.27
CA ALA A 56 1.57 17.38 26.57
C ALA A 56 2.82 17.38 27.47
N GLY A 57 2.69 17.88 28.72
CA GLY A 57 3.79 17.87 29.67
C GLY A 57 4.30 16.47 29.98
N ALA A 58 3.39 15.51 30.24
CA ALA A 58 3.76 14.12 30.52
C ALA A 58 4.41 13.42 29.30
N MET A 59 3.91 13.71 28.09
CA MET A 59 4.44 13.18 26.84
C MET A 59 5.85 13.71 26.56
N LYS A 60 6.06 15.00 26.76
CA LYS A 60 7.40 15.64 26.64
C LYS A 60 8.38 15.05 27.65
N ASP A 61 8.02 14.97 28.92
CA ASP A 61 8.92 14.45 29.94
C ASP A 61 9.33 13.00 29.65
N TRP A 62 8.39 12.18 29.23
CA TRP A 62 8.66 10.81 28.78
C TRP A 62 9.58 10.77 27.55
N ALA A 63 9.34 11.62 26.55
CA ALA A 63 10.16 11.66 25.34
C ALA A 63 11.60 12.14 25.63
N VAL A 64 11.75 13.13 26.51
CA VAL A 64 13.07 13.65 26.93
C VAL A 64 13.85 12.58 27.71
N GLU A 65 13.20 11.78 28.56
CA GLU A 65 13.84 10.63 29.21
C GLU A 65 14.32 9.56 28.20
N LYS A 66 13.67 9.49 27.03
CA LYS A 66 14.09 8.66 25.87
C LYS A 66 15.17 9.33 25.01
N GLY A 67 15.63 10.52 25.38
CA GLY A 67 16.65 11.25 24.66
C GLY A 67 16.13 12.19 23.56
N ALA A 68 14.82 12.36 23.43
CA ALA A 68 14.27 13.27 22.45
C ALA A 68 14.53 14.74 22.82
N THR A 69 14.97 15.51 21.84
CA THR A 69 15.17 16.96 21.97
C THR A 69 14.17 17.76 21.13
N HIS A 70 13.49 17.07 20.22
CA HIS A 70 12.54 17.62 19.26
C HIS A 70 11.26 16.78 19.24
N TYR A 71 10.20 17.42 18.74
CA TYR A 71 8.94 16.75 18.38
C TYR A 71 8.58 17.09 16.94
N THR A 72 7.69 16.26 16.36
CA THR A 72 7.09 16.52 15.06
C THR A 72 5.63 16.13 15.07
N HIS A 73 4.79 16.93 14.43
CA HIS A 73 3.46 16.52 14.00
C HIS A 73 3.62 15.62 12.77
N TRP A 74 3.47 14.32 12.98
CA TRP A 74 3.67 13.29 11.98
C TRP A 74 2.33 12.98 11.28
N PHE A 75 2.28 13.10 9.95
CA PHE A 75 1.05 12.92 9.19
C PHE A 75 1.33 12.35 7.77
N GLN A 76 0.28 11.85 7.12
CA GLN A 76 0.31 11.26 5.78
C GLN A 76 -0.35 12.23 4.78
N PRO A 77 0.40 13.13 4.13
CA PRO A 77 -0.14 14.02 3.10
C PRO A 77 -0.44 13.25 1.80
N LEU A 78 -1.00 13.94 0.82
CA LEU A 78 -1.36 13.37 -0.49
C LEU A 78 -0.14 13.09 -1.40
N THR A 79 1.06 12.93 -0.84
CA THR A 79 2.30 12.62 -1.56
C THR A 79 2.73 11.17 -1.45
N GLY A 80 2.06 10.34 -0.64
CA GLY A 80 2.45 8.96 -0.34
C GLY A 80 3.60 8.79 0.67
N PHE A 81 4.24 9.90 1.10
CA PHE A 81 5.28 9.90 2.15
C PHE A 81 4.76 10.59 3.40
N THR A 82 5.28 10.21 4.56
CA THR A 82 5.01 10.93 5.81
C THR A 82 5.70 12.29 5.81
N ALA A 83 5.02 13.30 6.36
CA ALA A 83 5.56 14.63 6.51
C ALA A 83 5.96 14.88 7.95
N GLU A 84 7.08 15.57 8.13
CA GLU A 84 7.66 15.91 9.40
C GLU A 84 8.23 17.33 9.37
N LYS A 85 8.03 18.05 10.48
CA LYS A 85 8.72 19.31 10.77
C LYS A 85 9.20 19.25 12.21
N HIS A 86 10.50 19.18 12.40
CA HIS A 86 11.11 19.02 13.71
C HIS A 86 11.20 20.36 14.43
N ASP A 87 10.42 20.51 15.49
CA ASP A 87 10.48 21.64 16.40
C ASP A 87 11.15 21.24 17.72
N ALA A 88 12.14 22.00 18.19
CA ALA A 88 12.80 21.73 19.46
C ALA A 88 11.91 22.09 20.64
N PHE A 89 12.02 21.34 21.73
CA PHE A 89 11.32 21.68 22.98
C PHE A 89 11.89 22.94 23.68
N ILE A 90 12.94 23.54 23.15
CA ILE A 90 13.62 24.68 23.74
C ILE A 90 12.72 25.93 23.82
N THR A 91 12.67 26.56 24.97
CA THR A 91 11.99 27.87 25.12
C THR A 91 12.89 29.03 24.68
N ALA A 92 12.31 30.24 24.58
CA ALA A 92 13.09 31.43 24.44
C ALA A 92 14.05 31.59 25.64
N PRO A 93 15.28 32.17 25.44
CA PRO A 93 16.22 32.36 26.53
C PRO A 93 15.65 33.22 27.66
N HIS A 94 15.82 32.77 28.89
CA HIS A 94 15.51 33.53 30.09
C HIS A 94 16.46 34.73 30.23
N ALA A 95 16.15 35.66 31.13
CA ALA A 95 16.94 36.86 31.35
C ALA A 95 18.40 36.58 31.80
N ASP A 96 18.65 35.41 32.37
CA ASP A 96 19.98 34.93 32.78
C ASP A 96 20.73 34.18 31.64
N GLY A 97 20.13 34.09 30.46
CA GLY A 97 20.70 33.35 29.31
C GLY A 97 20.48 31.83 29.34
N THR A 98 19.81 31.30 30.32
CA THR A 98 19.41 29.89 30.36
C THR A 98 18.17 29.64 29.53
N VAL A 99 17.90 28.37 29.18
CA VAL A 99 16.69 27.92 28.51
C VAL A 99 16.04 26.78 29.29
N SER A 100 14.75 26.59 29.09
CA SER A 100 14.03 25.39 29.55
C SER A 100 13.49 24.61 28.37
N MET A 101 12.99 23.40 28.63
CA MET A 101 12.26 22.59 27.66
C MET A 101 10.79 22.60 28.03
N ASP A 102 9.94 22.97 27.09
CA ASP A 102 8.50 23.05 27.26
C ASP A 102 7.76 22.48 26.07
N PHE A 103 6.54 22.02 26.29
CA PHE A 103 5.63 21.55 25.25
C PHE A 103 4.20 21.70 25.77
N SER A 104 3.48 22.62 25.23
CA SER A 104 2.13 22.98 25.70
C SER A 104 1.03 22.13 25.07
N GLY A 105 -0.11 22.07 25.73
CA GLY A 105 -1.31 21.46 25.16
C GLY A 105 -1.76 22.08 23.85
N LYS A 106 -1.49 23.38 23.66
CA LYS A 106 -1.76 24.07 22.40
C LYS A 106 -0.88 23.52 21.27
N GLU A 107 0.41 23.30 21.53
CA GLU A 107 1.35 22.72 20.56
C GLU A 107 1.05 21.25 20.29
N LEU A 108 0.57 20.51 21.28
CA LEU A 108 0.11 19.12 21.10
C LEU A 108 -1.11 19.06 20.18
N ILE A 109 -2.15 19.85 20.49
CA ILE A 109 -3.43 19.77 19.76
C ILE A 109 -3.30 20.24 18.32
N LYS A 110 -2.52 21.33 18.08
CA LYS A 110 -2.52 22.03 16.81
C LYS A 110 -1.15 22.56 16.44
N GLY A 111 -0.72 22.23 15.22
CA GLY A 111 0.39 22.87 14.53
C GLY A 111 -0.10 23.74 13.37
N GLU A 112 0.74 24.68 12.96
CA GLU A 112 0.47 25.59 11.83
C GLU A 112 1.63 25.52 10.82
N PRO A 113 1.81 24.37 10.10
CA PRO A 113 2.87 24.25 9.12
C PRO A 113 2.59 25.13 7.90
N ASP A 114 3.66 25.49 7.19
CA ASP A 114 3.52 26.09 5.86
C ASP A 114 3.03 25.02 4.87
N ALA A 115 1.82 25.22 4.38
CA ALA A 115 1.16 24.30 3.44
C ALA A 115 1.32 24.74 1.97
N SER A 116 2.10 25.78 1.69
CA SER A 116 2.22 26.34 0.33
C SER A 116 2.77 25.34 -0.69
N SER A 117 3.63 24.43 -0.25
CA SER A 117 4.28 23.41 -1.09
C SER A 117 3.57 22.05 -1.11
N PHE A 118 2.52 21.85 -0.29
CA PHE A 118 1.76 20.60 -0.32
C PHE A 118 0.76 20.59 -1.48
N PRO A 119 0.55 19.42 -2.13
CA PRO A 119 -0.47 19.28 -3.16
C PRO A 119 -1.85 19.65 -2.63
N SER A 120 -2.56 20.50 -3.34
CA SER A 120 -3.90 20.97 -2.95
C SER A 120 -4.95 20.87 -4.05
N GLY A 121 -4.55 20.51 -5.29
CA GLY A 121 -5.47 20.35 -6.43
C GLY A 121 -6.43 21.51 -6.60
N GLY A 122 -5.99 22.75 -6.35
CA GLY A 122 -6.82 23.93 -6.45
C GLY A 122 -7.71 24.25 -5.24
N LEU A 123 -7.66 23.46 -4.16
CA LEU A 123 -8.44 23.73 -2.95
C LEU A 123 -8.07 25.05 -2.25
N ARG A 124 -6.92 25.59 -2.54
CA ARG A 124 -6.46 26.86 -1.99
C ARG A 124 -5.76 27.71 -3.03
N ALA A 125 -5.77 29.02 -2.82
CA ALA A 125 -5.00 29.92 -3.63
C ALA A 125 -3.51 29.87 -3.27
N THR A 126 -2.63 30.14 -4.23
CA THR A 126 -1.17 30.07 -4.05
C THR A 126 -0.61 31.00 -2.99
N PHE A 127 -1.34 32.05 -2.61
CA PHE A 127 -0.94 32.97 -1.54
C PHE A 127 -1.36 32.50 -0.13
N GLU A 128 -2.17 31.44 -0.02
CA GLU A 128 -2.57 30.86 1.26
C GLU A 128 -1.53 29.82 1.68
N ALA A 129 -0.63 30.20 2.56
CA ALA A 129 0.47 29.35 3.00
C ALA A 129 0.15 28.52 4.25
N ARG A 130 -0.92 28.87 5.02
CA ARG A 130 -1.22 28.23 6.29
C ARG A 130 -2.03 26.95 6.12
N GLY A 131 -1.55 25.86 6.74
CA GLY A 131 -2.31 24.66 7.01
C GLY A 131 -2.38 24.39 8.51
N TYR A 132 -3.16 23.40 8.90
CA TYR A 132 -3.30 22.99 10.31
C TYR A 132 -3.09 21.47 10.43
N THR A 133 -2.27 21.10 11.44
CA THR A 133 -2.27 19.72 11.95
C THR A 133 -3.15 19.65 13.19
N ALA A 134 -3.84 18.53 13.36
CA ALA A 134 -4.66 18.27 14.54
C ALA A 134 -4.29 16.91 15.14
N TRP A 135 -4.01 16.88 16.44
CA TRP A 135 -3.63 15.65 17.12
C TRP A 135 -4.72 14.57 17.01
N ASP A 136 -4.34 13.38 16.54
CA ASP A 136 -5.18 12.20 16.61
C ASP A 136 -4.86 11.41 17.87
N CYS A 137 -5.65 11.61 18.92
CA CYS A 137 -5.47 10.89 20.19
C CYS A 137 -5.83 9.40 20.11
N THR A 138 -6.39 8.92 19.01
CA THR A 138 -6.70 7.49 18.81
C THR A 138 -5.52 6.69 18.28
N SER A 139 -4.44 7.37 17.86
CA SER A 139 -3.18 6.76 17.47
C SER A 139 -2.07 7.18 18.45
N PRO A 140 -1.33 6.24 19.05
CA PRO A 140 -0.37 6.57 20.08
C PRO A 140 0.85 7.31 19.50
N ALA A 141 1.33 8.33 20.22
CA ALA A 141 2.60 8.98 19.91
C ALA A 141 3.77 8.02 20.21
N PHE A 142 4.87 8.19 19.49
CA PHE A 142 6.04 7.32 19.60
C PHE A 142 7.35 8.10 19.50
N VAL A 143 8.42 7.54 20.07
CA VAL A 143 9.79 8.09 19.91
C VAL A 143 10.52 7.26 18.88
N ARG A 144 10.91 7.91 17.78
CA ARG A 144 11.80 7.32 16.78
C ARG A 144 13.24 7.66 17.12
N GLU A 145 14.09 6.64 17.12
CA GLU A 145 15.53 6.75 17.37
C GLU A 145 16.28 6.42 16.08
N ASP A 146 17.24 7.25 15.74
CA ASP A 146 18.16 7.00 14.65
C ASP A 146 19.59 7.47 15.00
N SER A 147 20.51 7.42 14.04
CA SER A 147 21.89 7.87 14.24
C SER A 147 22.04 9.38 14.52
N ALA A 148 20.99 10.18 14.24
CA ALA A 148 20.98 11.62 14.48
C ALA A 148 20.41 11.99 15.85
N GLY A 149 19.75 11.04 16.53
CA GLY A 149 19.15 11.25 17.85
C GLY A 149 17.76 10.64 17.98
N ALA A 150 17.00 11.15 18.92
CA ALA A 150 15.61 10.74 19.17
C ALA A 150 14.64 11.89 18.93
N ILE A 151 13.46 11.59 18.40
CA ILE A 151 12.39 12.55 18.13
C ILE A 151 11.04 12.00 18.55
N LEU A 152 10.21 12.84 19.18
CA LEU A 152 8.83 12.52 19.47
C LEU A 152 7.96 12.72 18.22
N CYS A 153 7.37 11.66 17.71
CA CYS A 153 6.43 11.67 16.60
C CYS A 153 4.99 11.61 17.14
N ILE A 154 4.19 12.61 16.78
CA ILE A 154 2.80 12.77 17.24
C ILE A 154 1.90 12.58 16.02
N PRO A 155 1.12 11.47 15.92
CA PRO A 155 0.19 11.26 14.82
C PRO A 155 -0.87 12.36 14.74
N THR A 156 -0.99 12.99 13.57
CA THR A 156 -1.91 14.11 13.35
C THR A 156 -2.66 13.96 12.03
N ALA A 157 -3.84 14.59 11.98
CA ALA A 157 -4.52 14.94 10.76
C ALA A 157 -3.95 16.25 10.19
N PHE A 158 -4.13 16.48 8.88
CA PHE A 158 -3.67 17.70 8.21
C PHE A 158 -4.76 18.26 7.30
N CYS A 159 -5.06 19.55 7.46
CA CYS A 159 -6.08 20.24 6.67
C CYS A 159 -5.60 21.62 6.18
N SER A 160 -6.30 22.12 5.16
CA SER A 160 -6.12 23.47 4.63
C SER A 160 -6.56 24.53 5.64
N TYR A 161 -6.29 25.79 5.33
CA TYR A 161 -6.78 26.95 6.10
C TYR A 161 -8.31 26.98 6.22
N THR A 162 -9.02 26.50 5.21
CA THR A 162 -10.49 26.44 5.13
C THR A 162 -11.09 25.12 5.65
N GLY A 163 -10.24 24.17 6.04
CA GLY A 163 -10.65 22.94 6.73
C GLY A 163 -10.77 21.68 5.87
N GLU A 164 -10.48 21.78 4.57
CA GLU A 164 -10.47 20.59 3.70
C GLU A 164 -9.30 19.66 4.05
N ALA A 165 -9.53 18.35 4.01
CA ALA A 165 -8.52 17.35 4.27
C ALA A 165 -7.46 17.33 3.15
N LEU A 166 -6.21 17.55 3.53
CA LEU A 166 -5.03 17.46 2.66
C LEU A 166 -4.15 16.24 3.00
N ASP A 167 -4.73 15.29 3.71
CA ASP A 167 -4.08 14.07 4.19
C ASP A 167 -4.90 12.82 3.86
N GLN A 168 -4.36 11.66 4.23
CA GLN A 168 -5.02 10.36 4.10
C GLN A 168 -5.77 9.96 5.39
N LYS A 169 -5.36 10.48 6.54
CA LYS A 169 -5.91 10.09 7.85
C LYS A 169 -7.31 10.65 8.11
N THR A 170 -7.55 11.91 7.78
CA THR A 170 -8.85 12.55 8.02
C THR A 170 -10.00 11.80 7.34
N PRO A 171 -9.94 11.49 6.03
CA PRO A 171 -11.01 10.71 5.40
C PRO A 171 -11.09 9.28 5.96
N LEU A 172 -9.98 8.66 6.36
CA LEU A 172 -9.99 7.35 6.99
C LEU A 172 -10.79 7.37 8.30
N LEU A 173 -10.51 8.31 9.19
CA LEU A 173 -11.25 8.46 10.46
C LEU A 173 -12.74 8.75 10.22
N ARG A 174 -13.08 9.62 9.25
CA ARG A 174 -14.48 9.90 8.86
C ARG A 174 -15.19 8.63 8.36
N SER A 175 -14.53 7.83 7.52
CA SER A 175 -15.10 6.58 7.00
C SER A 175 -15.31 5.53 8.09
N MET A 176 -14.38 5.43 9.05
CA MET A 176 -14.49 4.55 10.21
C MET A 176 -15.69 4.92 11.09
N GLN A 177 -15.93 6.21 11.33
CA GLN A 177 -17.12 6.69 12.05
C GLN A 177 -18.43 6.36 11.31
N ALA A 178 -18.44 6.50 9.99
CA ALA A 178 -19.59 6.14 9.16
C ALA A 178 -19.90 4.64 9.28
N LEU A 179 -18.88 3.78 9.14
CA LEU A 179 -19.03 2.33 9.29
C LEU A 179 -19.51 1.96 10.69
N GLN A 180 -18.89 2.52 11.75
CA GLN A 180 -19.30 2.28 13.13
C GLN A 180 -20.78 2.57 13.33
N THR A 181 -21.24 3.72 12.88
CA THR A 181 -22.64 4.16 13.02
C THR A 181 -23.61 3.19 12.35
N GLN A 182 -23.36 2.81 11.11
CA GLN A 182 -24.24 1.94 10.36
C GLN A 182 -24.15 0.47 10.82
N THR A 183 -22.97 0.02 11.22
CA THR A 183 -22.80 -1.34 11.74
C THR A 183 -23.50 -1.51 13.08
N LEU A 184 -23.35 -0.56 14.02
CA LEU A 184 -24.08 -0.60 15.30
C LEU A 184 -25.58 -0.60 15.09
N ARG A 185 -26.07 0.20 14.12
CA ARG A 185 -27.49 0.23 13.74
C ARG A 185 -27.95 -1.15 13.25
N LEU A 186 -27.17 -1.79 12.37
CA LEU A 186 -27.48 -3.11 11.82
C LEU A 186 -27.50 -4.20 12.90
N ILE A 187 -26.42 -4.34 13.68
CA ILE A 187 -26.33 -5.44 14.68
C ILE A 187 -27.34 -5.30 15.80
N ARG A 188 -27.82 -4.09 16.11
CA ARG A 188 -28.90 -3.86 17.08
C ARG A 188 -30.22 -4.44 16.60
N LEU A 189 -30.49 -4.41 15.29
CA LEU A 189 -31.68 -5.06 14.71
C LEU A 189 -31.64 -6.59 14.90
N PHE A 190 -30.44 -7.18 14.95
CA PHE A 190 -30.23 -8.59 15.27
C PHE A 190 -30.13 -8.88 16.79
N GLY A 191 -30.48 -7.89 17.64
CA GLY A 191 -30.55 -8.07 19.09
C GLY A 191 -29.25 -7.85 19.85
N ASN A 192 -28.19 -7.35 19.24
CA ASN A 192 -26.97 -6.98 19.96
C ASN A 192 -27.24 -5.73 20.82
N THR A 193 -27.08 -5.86 22.14
CA THR A 193 -27.26 -4.77 23.11
C THR A 193 -26.00 -4.45 23.90
N THR A 194 -24.90 -5.21 23.70
CA THR A 194 -23.66 -5.11 24.46
C THR A 194 -22.62 -4.23 23.82
N SER A 195 -22.45 -4.35 22.49
CA SER A 195 -21.42 -3.61 21.78
C SER A 195 -21.71 -2.10 21.73
N ARG A 196 -20.71 -1.30 22.03
CA ARG A 196 -20.76 0.18 22.05
C ARG A 196 -19.96 0.81 20.92
N LYS A 197 -18.89 0.14 20.49
CA LYS A 197 -17.99 0.56 19.43
C LYS A 197 -17.83 -0.57 18.42
N VAL A 198 -17.72 -0.22 17.16
CA VAL A 198 -17.33 -1.12 16.07
C VAL A 198 -16.22 -0.48 15.28
N THR A 199 -15.16 -1.24 15.01
CA THR A 199 -14.03 -0.75 14.25
C THR A 199 -13.66 -1.71 13.13
N PRO A 200 -13.28 -1.21 11.95
CA PRO A 200 -12.59 -2.03 10.98
C PRO A 200 -11.20 -2.37 11.51
N SER A 201 -10.81 -3.63 11.40
CA SER A 201 -9.45 -4.10 11.69
C SER A 201 -8.73 -4.46 10.40
N VAL A 202 -7.43 -4.14 10.36
CA VAL A 202 -6.61 -4.33 9.16
C VAL A 202 -5.28 -4.98 9.51
N GLY A 203 -4.90 -6.00 8.74
CA GLY A 203 -3.56 -6.59 8.72
C GLY A 203 -2.96 -6.39 7.33
N VAL A 204 -1.80 -5.75 7.26
CA VAL A 204 -1.15 -5.38 6.00
C VAL A 204 0.08 -6.25 5.77
N GLU A 205 0.08 -7.04 4.71
CA GLU A 205 1.24 -7.82 4.27
C GLU A 205 2.08 -6.95 3.33
N GLN A 206 3.29 -6.57 3.75
CA GLN A 206 4.16 -5.67 2.99
C GLN A 206 5.20 -6.46 2.21
N GLU A 207 5.08 -6.48 0.89
CA GLU A 207 6.12 -7.00 -0.01
C GLU A 207 7.13 -5.92 -0.37
N TYR A 208 8.39 -6.32 -0.57
CA TYR A 208 9.49 -5.42 -0.92
C TYR A 208 10.67 -6.17 -1.54
N PHE A 209 11.52 -5.45 -2.29
CA PHE A 209 12.80 -5.97 -2.80
C PHE A 209 13.97 -5.42 -1.98
N ILE A 210 15.00 -6.25 -1.82
CA ILE A 210 16.28 -5.87 -1.21
C ILE A 210 17.40 -6.12 -2.21
N VAL A 211 18.17 -5.07 -2.49
CA VAL A 211 19.34 -5.13 -3.37
C VAL A 211 20.60 -4.58 -2.69
N ASP A 212 21.78 -4.93 -3.20
CA ASP A 212 23.02 -4.37 -2.69
C ASP A 212 23.10 -2.86 -2.96
N ARG A 213 23.43 -2.07 -1.92
CA ARG A 213 23.47 -0.60 -2.01
C ARG A 213 24.53 -0.09 -2.98
N GLN A 214 25.68 -0.76 -3.11
CA GLN A 214 26.74 -0.32 -4.02
C GLN A 214 26.33 -0.48 -5.48
N LYS A 215 25.51 -1.50 -5.78
CA LYS A 215 24.93 -1.70 -7.12
C LYS A 215 23.79 -0.74 -7.38
N TYR A 216 22.90 -0.53 -6.40
CA TYR A 216 21.84 0.46 -6.47
C TYR A 216 22.36 1.86 -6.82
N LEU A 217 23.42 2.32 -6.16
CA LEU A 217 24.02 3.64 -6.40
C LEU A 217 24.60 3.82 -7.81
N LYS A 218 24.79 2.73 -8.56
CA LYS A 218 25.21 2.74 -9.97
C LYS A 218 24.03 2.72 -10.96
N ARG A 219 22.81 2.63 -10.46
CA ARG A 219 21.56 2.56 -11.26
C ARG A 219 20.75 3.83 -11.06
N LYS A 220 20.94 4.81 -11.95
CA LYS A 220 20.21 6.10 -11.89
C LYS A 220 18.71 5.94 -12.02
N ASP A 221 18.23 4.97 -12.78
CA ASP A 221 16.82 4.66 -12.89
C ASP A 221 16.23 4.24 -11.54
N LEU A 222 16.87 3.33 -10.80
CA LEU A 222 16.42 2.96 -9.45
C LEU A 222 16.42 4.14 -8.48
N ILE A 223 17.44 5.03 -8.58
CA ILE A 223 17.55 6.20 -7.70
C ILE A 223 16.40 7.20 -7.96
N PHE A 224 16.10 7.49 -9.23
CA PHE A 224 15.13 8.52 -9.60
C PHE A 224 13.69 8.02 -9.60
N THR A 225 13.46 6.74 -9.93
CA THR A 225 12.10 6.23 -10.19
C THR A 225 11.71 5.04 -9.32
N GLY A 226 12.66 4.41 -8.63
CA GLY A 226 12.42 3.19 -7.83
C GLY A 226 12.33 1.92 -8.66
N ARG A 227 12.35 2.01 -10.00
CA ARG A 227 12.32 0.86 -10.91
C ARG A 227 13.41 0.91 -11.97
N THR A 228 13.77 -0.24 -12.52
CA THR A 228 14.66 -0.33 -13.66
C THR A 228 13.92 0.07 -14.95
N LEU A 229 14.50 1.01 -15.70
CA LEU A 229 13.96 1.46 -16.99
C LEU A 229 14.56 0.70 -18.17
N PHE A 230 15.73 0.07 -17.96
CA PHE A 230 16.42 -0.83 -18.86
C PHE A 230 16.86 -2.08 -18.11
N GLY A 231 17.00 -3.19 -18.82
CA GLY A 231 17.55 -4.42 -18.24
C GLY A 231 17.10 -5.67 -19.00
N ALA A 232 18.08 -6.41 -19.51
CA ALA A 232 17.86 -7.72 -20.11
C ALA A 232 17.63 -8.76 -18.99
N MET A 233 16.81 -9.76 -19.30
CA MET A 233 16.58 -10.86 -18.38
C MET A 233 17.86 -11.68 -18.17
N PRO A 234 18.18 -12.03 -16.91
CA PRO A 234 19.33 -12.89 -16.62
C PRO A 234 19.03 -14.34 -17.05
N PRO A 235 20.05 -15.21 -17.13
CA PRO A 235 19.86 -16.63 -17.52
C PRO A 235 18.99 -17.42 -16.54
N LYS A 236 18.77 -16.93 -15.35
CA LYS A 236 17.86 -17.46 -14.34
C LYS A 236 17.00 -16.34 -13.80
N GLY A 237 15.68 -16.55 -13.76
CA GLY A 237 14.69 -15.71 -13.09
C GLY A 237 14.12 -16.41 -11.87
N GLN A 238 12.82 -16.69 -11.90
CA GLN A 238 12.05 -17.33 -10.81
C GLN A 238 11.52 -18.74 -11.19
N GLU A 239 12.02 -19.37 -12.25
CA GLU A 239 11.45 -20.56 -12.89
C GLU A 239 11.39 -21.79 -11.99
N LEU A 240 12.22 -21.86 -10.95
CA LEU A 240 12.29 -23.01 -10.03
C LEU A 240 11.59 -22.77 -8.70
N ASP A 241 11.04 -21.57 -8.47
CA ASP A 241 10.45 -21.13 -7.19
C ASP A 241 11.37 -21.36 -5.98
N ASP A 242 12.68 -21.49 -6.22
CA ASP A 242 13.69 -21.88 -5.23
C ASP A 242 14.06 -20.73 -4.28
N HIS A 243 13.64 -19.50 -4.57
CA HIS A 243 13.72 -18.40 -3.63
C HIS A 243 12.59 -18.46 -2.59
N TYR A 244 11.36 -18.66 -3.02
CA TYR A 244 10.19 -18.77 -2.13
C TYR A 244 10.33 -19.94 -1.14
N PHE A 245 10.73 -21.12 -1.62
CA PHE A 245 10.95 -22.31 -0.80
C PHE A 245 12.38 -22.42 -0.23
N GLY A 246 13.21 -21.38 -0.44
CA GLY A 246 14.58 -21.34 0.03
C GLY A 246 14.72 -20.83 1.46
N VAL A 247 15.92 -21.01 2.02
CA VAL A 247 16.28 -20.41 3.30
C VAL A 247 16.57 -18.92 3.12
N ILE A 248 16.25 -18.12 4.14
CA ILE A 248 16.63 -16.69 4.18
C ILE A 248 18.15 -16.60 4.28
N ARG A 249 18.78 -15.89 3.34
CA ARG A 249 20.24 -15.69 3.33
C ARG A 249 20.69 -14.94 4.59
N GLN A 250 21.89 -15.24 5.09
CA GLN A 250 22.37 -14.72 6.37
C GLN A 250 22.38 -13.19 6.44
N ARG A 251 22.80 -12.49 5.36
CA ARG A 251 22.81 -11.03 5.31
C ARG A 251 21.40 -10.46 5.44
N ILE A 252 20.45 -11.07 4.76
CA ILE A 252 19.01 -10.71 4.81
C ILE A 252 18.42 -11.03 6.18
N ALA A 253 18.76 -12.19 6.77
CA ALA A 253 18.30 -12.55 8.11
C ALA A 253 18.77 -11.54 9.18
N GLY A 254 19.98 -11.01 9.04
CA GLY A 254 20.51 -9.94 9.89
C GLY A 254 19.69 -8.64 9.78
N PHE A 255 19.40 -8.23 8.56
CA PHE A 255 18.53 -7.10 8.25
C PHE A 255 17.11 -7.30 8.82
N MET A 256 16.47 -8.42 8.52
CA MET A 256 15.12 -8.73 9.01
C MET A 256 15.04 -8.74 10.54
N LYS A 257 16.08 -9.25 11.21
CA LYS A 257 16.14 -9.25 12.67
C LYS A 257 16.11 -7.82 13.22
N GLU A 258 16.92 -6.93 12.69
CA GLU A 258 16.99 -5.53 13.15
C GLU A 258 15.68 -4.78 12.82
N VAL A 259 15.07 -5.03 11.65
CA VAL A 259 13.74 -4.50 11.32
C VAL A 259 12.70 -4.90 12.37
N ASN A 260 12.66 -6.16 12.78
CA ASN A 260 11.74 -6.61 13.83
C ASN A 260 11.98 -5.89 15.16
N GLU A 261 13.24 -5.77 15.57
CA GLU A 261 13.60 -5.12 16.83
C GLU A 261 13.16 -3.66 16.87
N GLU A 262 13.41 -2.90 15.79
CA GLU A 262 12.97 -1.51 15.65
C GLU A 262 11.43 -1.39 15.62
N LEU A 263 10.76 -2.24 14.86
CA LEU A 263 9.30 -2.24 14.78
C LEU A 263 8.64 -2.61 16.13
N TRP A 264 9.19 -3.58 16.86
CA TRP A 264 8.68 -3.94 18.18
C TRP A 264 8.81 -2.81 19.19
N LYS A 265 9.93 -2.06 19.19
CA LYS A 265 10.06 -0.84 20.02
C LYS A 265 8.94 0.15 19.75
N LEU A 266 8.58 0.31 18.48
CA LEU A 266 7.52 1.21 18.01
C LEU A 266 6.10 0.63 18.13
N GLY A 267 5.93 -0.51 18.81
CA GLY A 267 4.63 -1.12 19.06
C GLY A 267 4.00 -1.81 17.84
N VAL A 268 4.74 -1.96 16.73
CA VAL A 268 4.30 -2.69 15.57
C VAL A 268 4.54 -4.18 15.79
N SER A 269 3.47 -4.97 15.77
CA SER A 269 3.52 -6.42 16.01
C SER A 269 3.96 -7.21 14.77
N ALA A 270 5.12 -6.87 14.20
CA ALA A 270 5.75 -7.61 13.11
C ALA A 270 5.95 -9.07 13.51
N LYS A 271 5.36 -10.00 12.77
CA LYS A 271 5.29 -11.42 13.15
C LYS A 271 5.91 -12.34 12.13
N THR A 272 5.57 -12.17 10.86
CA THR A 272 5.98 -13.08 9.79
C THR A 272 6.93 -12.36 8.84
N GLN A 273 8.02 -13.02 8.48
CA GLN A 273 8.94 -12.61 7.44
C GLN A 273 9.36 -13.84 6.65
N HIS A 274 9.36 -13.75 5.33
CA HIS A 274 9.79 -14.83 4.44
C HIS A 274 10.27 -14.28 3.10
N ASN A 275 10.82 -15.17 2.28
CA ASN A 275 11.14 -14.89 0.89
C ASN A 275 9.88 -14.96 0.03
N GLU A 276 9.78 -14.06 -0.94
CA GLU A 276 8.76 -14.10 -1.98
C GLU A 276 9.26 -14.80 -3.25
N VAL A 277 8.38 -14.93 -4.27
CA VAL A 277 8.66 -15.72 -5.48
C VAL A 277 9.79 -15.12 -6.32
N ALA A 278 9.82 -13.81 -6.50
CA ALA A 278 10.89 -13.18 -7.26
C ALA A 278 12.21 -13.21 -6.48
N PRO A 279 13.36 -13.41 -7.16
CA PRO A 279 14.66 -13.24 -6.52
C PRO A 279 14.80 -11.87 -5.86
N ALA A 280 15.42 -11.83 -4.67
CA ALA A 280 15.60 -10.63 -3.85
C ALA A 280 14.29 -9.99 -3.31
N GLN A 281 13.14 -10.64 -3.47
CA GLN A 281 11.85 -10.20 -2.94
C GLN A 281 11.54 -10.86 -1.60
N HIS A 282 10.95 -10.11 -0.69
CA HIS A 282 10.60 -10.54 0.66
C HIS A 282 9.27 -9.93 1.09
N GLU A 283 8.68 -10.51 2.15
CA GLU A 283 7.44 -10.02 2.76
C GLU A 283 7.59 -9.88 4.28
N LEU A 284 6.91 -8.88 4.83
CA LEU A 284 6.71 -8.68 6.25
C LEU A 284 5.21 -8.54 6.53
N ALA A 285 4.68 -9.36 7.45
CA ALA A 285 3.29 -9.30 7.88
C ALA A 285 3.18 -9.09 9.40
N PRO A 286 2.59 -7.96 9.86
CA PRO A 286 2.25 -7.74 11.25
C PRO A 286 0.93 -8.44 11.63
N ILE A 287 0.67 -8.56 12.93
CA ILE A 287 -0.67 -8.87 13.44
C ILE A 287 -1.58 -7.67 13.13
N TYR A 288 -2.84 -7.94 12.83
CA TYR A 288 -3.83 -6.89 12.55
C TYR A 288 -4.05 -5.94 13.74
N ALA A 289 -4.43 -4.71 13.43
CA ALA A 289 -4.77 -3.67 14.38
C ALA A 289 -6.03 -2.91 13.93
N GLU A 290 -6.54 -1.99 14.74
CA GLU A 290 -7.55 -1.02 14.33
C GLU A 290 -7.07 -0.25 13.09
N CYS A 291 -7.95 -0.01 12.15
CA CYS A 291 -7.60 0.39 10.78
C CYS A 291 -6.70 1.64 10.70
N ASN A 292 -6.99 2.70 11.50
CA ASN A 292 -6.16 3.91 11.48
C ASN A 292 -4.75 3.64 12.05
N VAL A 293 -4.65 2.83 13.11
CA VAL A 293 -3.36 2.44 13.70
C VAL A 293 -2.59 1.53 12.75
N ALA A 294 -3.27 0.62 12.06
CA ALA A 294 -2.66 -0.25 11.05
C ALA A 294 -2.10 0.56 9.86
N ALA A 295 -2.80 1.62 9.44
CA ALA A 295 -2.32 2.53 8.41
C ALA A 295 -1.06 3.28 8.85
N ASP A 296 -1.02 3.79 10.07
CA ASP A 296 0.18 4.42 10.64
C ASP A 296 1.32 3.41 10.78
N HIS A 297 1.05 2.22 11.29
CA HIS A 297 2.04 1.14 11.40
C HIS A 297 2.64 0.76 10.04
N ASN A 298 1.84 0.75 8.98
CA ASN A 298 2.36 0.45 7.64
C ASN A 298 3.32 1.55 7.15
N GLN A 299 3.06 2.82 7.42
CA GLN A 299 4.01 3.90 7.13
C GLN A 299 5.31 3.73 7.92
N ILE A 300 5.22 3.41 9.21
CA ILE A 300 6.38 3.13 10.06
C ILE A 300 7.17 1.92 9.53
N ILE A 301 6.49 0.86 9.08
CA ILE A 301 7.13 -0.32 8.45
C ILE A 301 7.95 0.10 7.23
N MET A 302 7.35 0.87 6.31
CA MET A 302 8.01 1.29 5.09
C MET A 302 9.25 2.15 5.35
N GLU A 303 9.17 3.06 6.32
CA GLU A 303 10.32 3.88 6.74
C GLU A 303 11.41 3.04 7.40
N THR A 304 11.04 2.15 8.32
CA THR A 304 11.98 1.27 9.02
C THR A 304 12.71 0.33 8.06
N LEU A 305 12.00 -0.26 7.09
CA LEU A 305 12.61 -1.11 6.06
C LEU A 305 13.71 -0.37 5.29
N LYS A 306 13.46 0.88 4.89
CA LYS A 306 14.46 1.71 4.17
C LYS A 306 15.65 2.04 5.05
N GLN A 307 15.43 2.53 6.27
CA GLN A 307 16.49 2.96 7.18
C GLN A 307 17.38 1.80 7.62
N VAL A 308 16.79 0.66 7.98
CA VAL A 308 17.56 -0.53 8.38
C VAL A 308 18.31 -1.12 7.20
N ALA A 309 17.73 -1.14 5.99
CA ALA A 309 18.44 -1.60 4.79
C ALA A 309 19.75 -0.80 4.58
N GLU A 310 19.71 0.51 4.72
CA GLU A 310 20.89 1.36 4.57
C GLU A 310 21.98 1.04 5.59
N ARG A 311 21.61 0.78 6.85
CA ARG A 311 22.55 0.36 7.91
C ARG A 311 23.26 -0.96 7.58
N HIS A 312 22.60 -1.85 6.85
CA HIS A 312 23.17 -3.13 6.40
C HIS A 312 23.88 -3.07 5.04
N GLY A 313 24.09 -1.86 4.48
CA GLY A 313 24.65 -1.71 3.13
C GLY A 313 23.75 -2.30 2.03
N LEU A 314 22.45 -2.32 2.29
CA LEU A 314 21.37 -2.76 1.41
C LEU A 314 20.52 -1.57 1.00
N GLN A 315 19.66 -1.78 0.01
CA GLN A 315 18.62 -0.83 -0.39
C GLN A 315 17.29 -1.55 -0.49
N CYS A 316 16.29 -1.03 0.23
CA CYS A 316 14.92 -1.48 0.11
C CYS A 316 14.22 -0.76 -1.05
N LEU A 317 13.61 -1.52 -1.95
CA LEU A 317 12.79 -1.01 -3.04
C LEU A 317 11.32 -1.33 -2.74
N LEU A 318 10.51 -0.29 -2.62
CA LEU A 318 9.06 -0.38 -2.37
C LEU A 318 8.23 -0.10 -3.64
N HIS A 319 8.85 -0.05 -4.81
CA HIS A 319 8.14 0.09 -6.08
C HIS A 319 7.36 -1.19 -6.41
N GLU A 320 6.21 -1.04 -7.06
CA GLU A 320 5.30 -2.14 -7.42
C GLU A 320 5.91 -3.12 -8.43
N LYS A 321 6.78 -2.61 -9.33
CA LYS A 321 7.47 -3.41 -10.36
C LYS A 321 8.91 -2.93 -10.56
N PRO A 322 9.83 -3.17 -9.62
CA PRO A 322 11.21 -2.72 -9.75
C PRO A 322 11.95 -3.38 -10.92
N PHE A 323 11.56 -4.60 -11.27
CA PHE A 323 12.19 -5.40 -12.31
C PHE A 323 11.14 -5.97 -13.26
N ALA A 324 11.32 -5.79 -14.56
CA ALA A 324 10.47 -6.41 -15.56
C ALA A 324 10.71 -7.93 -15.62
N GLY A 325 9.67 -8.69 -15.97
CA GLY A 325 9.77 -10.14 -16.21
C GLY A 325 9.76 -11.03 -14.97
N VAL A 326 9.74 -10.48 -13.75
CA VAL A 326 9.57 -11.20 -12.49
C VAL A 326 8.37 -10.65 -11.72
N ASN A 327 7.94 -11.30 -10.62
CA ASN A 327 6.85 -10.81 -9.80
C ASN A 327 7.09 -9.36 -9.34
N GLY A 328 6.02 -8.60 -9.21
CA GLY A 328 6.02 -7.29 -8.56
C GLY A 328 5.68 -7.39 -7.09
N SER A 329 5.71 -6.26 -6.40
CA SER A 329 5.40 -6.14 -4.96
C SER A 329 4.12 -5.35 -4.74
N GLY A 330 3.31 -5.82 -3.81
CA GLY A 330 2.09 -5.16 -3.36
C GLY A 330 1.92 -5.19 -1.86
N LYS A 331 0.68 -4.95 -1.46
CA LYS A 331 0.20 -5.15 -0.09
C LYS A 331 -1.10 -5.91 -0.14
N HIS A 332 -1.19 -6.99 0.64
CA HIS A 332 -2.49 -7.61 0.87
C HIS A 332 -3.14 -6.93 2.08
N ASN A 333 -4.26 -6.27 1.83
CA ASN A 333 -5.02 -5.56 2.85
C ASN A 333 -6.08 -6.49 3.43
N ASN A 334 -5.77 -7.18 4.52
CA ASN A 334 -6.69 -8.06 5.23
C ASN A 334 -7.62 -7.22 6.09
N TRP A 335 -8.90 -7.12 5.70
CA TRP A 335 -9.90 -6.25 6.32
C TRP A 335 -11.02 -7.05 6.98
N SER A 336 -11.39 -6.66 8.20
CA SER A 336 -12.52 -7.24 8.94
C SER A 336 -13.23 -6.18 9.77
N ILE A 337 -14.36 -6.53 10.39
CA ILE A 337 -15.16 -5.65 11.25
C ILE A 337 -15.29 -6.30 12.64
N THR A 338 -14.83 -5.60 13.67
CA THR A 338 -14.80 -6.13 15.03
C THR A 338 -15.49 -5.18 16.00
N THR A 339 -16.25 -5.73 16.93
CA THR A 339 -16.89 -4.99 18.02
C THR A 339 -15.94 -4.82 19.20
N ASP A 340 -16.22 -3.85 20.08
CA ASP A 340 -15.43 -3.59 21.30
C ASP A 340 -15.47 -4.74 22.33
N ASP A 341 -16.47 -5.62 22.28
CA ASP A 341 -16.56 -6.86 23.05
C ASP A 341 -15.96 -8.08 22.32
N GLY A 342 -15.22 -7.86 21.22
CA GLY A 342 -14.37 -8.86 20.58
C GLY A 342 -15.07 -9.78 19.57
N ILE A 343 -16.26 -9.44 19.12
CA ILE A 343 -16.99 -10.20 18.10
C ILE A 343 -16.48 -9.80 16.71
N ASN A 344 -15.96 -10.75 15.95
CA ASN A 344 -15.68 -10.55 14.52
C ASN A 344 -16.97 -10.79 13.72
N LEU A 345 -17.49 -9.76 13.08
CA LEU A 345 -18.75 -9.82 12.32
C LEU A 345 -18.61 -10.57 10.98
N LEU A 346 -17.38 -10.85 10.54
CA LEU A 346 -17.08 -11.66 9.35
C LEU A 346 -16.75 -13.13 9.69
N ASP A 347 -16.95 -13.54 10.95
CA ASP A 347 -16.85 -14.95 11.31
C ASP A 347 -18.16 -15.68 10.95
N PRO A 348 -18.13 -16.60 9.96
CA PRO A 348 -19.31 -17.35 9.56
C PRO A 348 -19.80 -18.35 10.61
N GLY A 349 -18.95 -18.68 11.59
CA GLY A 349 -19.18 -19.75 12.56
C GLY A 349 -19.07 -21.15 11.94
N LYS A 350 -19.55 -22.16 12.70
CA LYS A 350 -19.49 -23.56 12.26
C LYS A 350 -20.56 -23.93 11.22
N THR A 351 -21.65 -23.22 11.20
CA THR A 351 -22.83 -23.42 10.32
C THR A 351 -23.18 -22.10 9.63
N PRO A 352 -22.43 -21.70 8.60
CA PRO A 352 -22.64 -20.41 7.91
C PRO A 352 -24.08 -20.22 7.42
N HIS A 353 -24.75 -21.28 6.97
CA HIS A 353 -26.12 -21.26 6.47
C HIS A 353 -27.17 -20.89 7.54
N GLU A 354 -26.88 -21.08 8.84
CA GLU A 354 -27.74 -20.73 9.95
C GLU A 354 -27.44 -19.33 10.52
N ASN A 355 -26.28 -18.75 10.18
CA ASN A 355 -25.84 -17.44 10.68
C ASN A 355 -26.44 -16.31 9.82
N VAL A 356 -27.71 -15.99 10.04
CA VAL A 356 -28.45 -15.01 9.26
C VAL A 356 -27.82 -13.61 9.33
N GLN A 357 -27.29 -13.20 10.48
CA GLN A 357 -26.57 -11.92 10.62
C GLN A 357 -25.33 -11.88 9.73
N PHE A 358 -24.52 -12.95 9.73
CA PHE A 358 -23.36 -13.07 8.87
C PHE A 358 -23.76 -13.02 7.39
N LEU A 359 -24.79 -13.76 6.98
CA LEU A 359 -25.28 -13.77 5.60
C LEU A 359 -25.78 -12.39 5.16
N MET A 360 -26.45 -11.64 6.04
CA MET A 360 -26.85 -10.26 5.75
C MET A 360 -25.63 -9.35 5.55
N ILE A 361 -24.64 -9.46 6.42
CA ILE A 361 -23.39 -8.68 6.30
C ILE A 361 -22.65 -9.06 5.01
N LEU A 362 -22.50 -10.36 4.71
CA LEU A 362 -21.86 -10.86 3.51
C LEU A 362 -22.53 -10.32 2.24
N THR A 363 -23.84 -10.41 2.15
CA THR A 363 -24.58 -9.93 0.96
C THR A 363 -24.55 -8.41 0.83
N CYS A 364 -24.51 -7.67 1.93
CA CYS A 364 -24.24 -6.23 1.92
C CYS A 364 -22.83 -5.91 1.35
N ILE A 365 -21.81 -6.68 1.72
CA ILE A 365 -20.45 -6.49 1.19
C ILE A 365 -20.41 -6.81 -0.32
N LEU A 366 -21.05 -7.89 -0.76
CA LEU A 366 -21.18 -8.19 -2.20
C LEU A 366 -21.83 -7.03 -2.96
N ARG A 367 -22.93 -6.50 -2.43
CA ARG A 367 -23.61 -5.32 -2.99
C ARG A 367 -22.69 -4.10 -3.04
N ALA A 368 -21.97 -3.83 -1.97
CA ALA A 368 -21.05 -2.69 -1.88
C ALA A 368 -19.95 -2.78 -2.95
N VAL A 369 -19.30 -3.93 -3.05
CA VAL A 369 -18.21 -4.15 -4.02
C VAL A 369 -18.73 -4.13 -5.46
N ASP A 370 -19.88 -4.75 -5.74
CA ASP A 370 -20.45 -4.76 -7.09
C ASP A 370 -20.87 -3.37 -7.56
N ARG A 371 -21.50 -2.59 -6.69
CA ARG A 371 -21.94 -1.22 -7.04
C ARG A 371 -20.82 -0.24 -7.23
N HIS A 372 -19.70 -0.44 -6.51
CA HIS A 372 -18.58 0.49 -6.46
C HIS A 372 -17.26 -0.15 -6.88
N ALA A 373 -17.32 -1.14 -7.79
CA ALA A 373 -16.14 -1.83 -8.30
C ALA A 373 -15.15 -0.86 -8.98
N ASP A 374 -15.66 0.13 -9.68
CA ASP A 374 -14.87 1.22 -10.30
C ASP A 374 -14.09 2.03 -9.27
N LEU A 375 -14.75 2.43 -8.17
CA LEU A 375 -14.15 3.20 -7.10
C LEU A 375 -13.16 2.36 -6.27
N LEU A 376 -13.48 1.08 -6.04
CA LEU A 376 -12.54 0.17 -5.37
C LEU A 376 -11.29 -0.09 -6.22
N ARG A 377 -11.42 -0.21 -7.55
CA ARG A 377 -10.26 -0.29 -8.45
C ARG A 377 -9.43 0.99 -8.43
N GLU A 378 -10.11 2.14 -8.40
CA GLU A 378 -9.43 3.43 -8.32
C GLU A 378 -8.59 3.57 -7.05
N SER A 379 -9.08 3.11 -5.90
CA SER A 379 -8.36 3.18 -4.62
C SER A 379 -7.04 2.40 -4.55
N ALA A 380 -6.71 1.65 -5.57
CA ALA A 380 -5.43 0.97 -5.77
C ALA A 380 -4.77 1.40 -7.10
N ALA A 381 -5.15 2.54 -7.64
CA ALA A 381 -4.60 3.08 -8.87
C ALA A 381 -3.31 3.87 -8.59
N ASP A 382 -2.21 3.37 -9.10
CA ASP A 382 -0.89 3.98 -9.02
C ASP A 382 -0.10 3.69 -10.32
N VAL A 383 0.83 4.57 -10.65
CA VAL A 383 1.70 4.41 -11.84
C VAL A 383 2.45 3.09 -11.80
N GLY A 384 2.95 2.68 -10.62
CA GLY A 384 3.65 1.41 -10.44
C GLY A 384 2.75 0.21 -10.62
N ASN A 385 1.49 0.29 -10.19
CA ASN A 385 0.49 -0.75 -10.35
C ASN A 385 0.07 -0.99 -11.81
N ASP A 386 0.17 0.01 -12.67
CA ASP A 386 -0.04 -0.17 -14.12
C ASP A 386 0.95 -1.18 -14.71
N HIS A 387 2.14 -1.31 -14.13
CA HIS A 387 3.15 -2.30 -14.52
C HIS A 387 2.99 -3.66 -13.84
N ARG A 388 2.32 -3.72 -12.69
CA ARG A 388 2.22 -4.92 -11.82
C ARG A 388 0.96 -5.74 -12.08
N LEU A 389 -0.21 -5.10 -12.19
CA LEU A 389 -1.51 -5.78 -12.22
C LEU A 389 -1.70 -6.68 -13.45
N GLY A 390 -2.37 -7.81 -13.25
CA GLY A 390 -2.80 -8.71 -14.32
C GLY A 390 -1.89 -9.90 -14.60
N ALA A 391 -0.76 -10.04 -13.90
CA ALA A 391 0.14 -11.19 -14.06
C ALA A 391 1.02 -11.40 -12.82
N ASN A 392 1.66 -12.59 -12.74
CA ASN A 392 2.67 -12.88 -11.71
C ASN A 392 2.17 -12.63 -10.27
N GLU A 393 1.09 -13.29 -9.90
CA GLU A 393 0.41 -13.21 -8.58
C GLU A 393 -0.26 -11.87 -8.27
N ALA A 394 -0.17 -10.87 -9.12
CA ALA A 394 -0.93 -9.63 -9.00
C ALA A 394 -2.32 -9.80 -9.63
N PRO A 395 -3.41 -9.36 -8.95
CA PRO A 395 -4.77 -9.55 -9.45
C PRO A 395 -5.01 -8.80 -10.78
N PRO A 396 -5.97 -9.26 -11.60
CA PRO A 396 -6.36 -8.53 -12.80
C PRO A 396 -7.05 -7.21 -12.45
N ALA A 397 -7.14 -6.30 -13.42
CA ALA A 397 -7.77 -4.99 -13.26
C ALA A 397 -9.31 -5.02 -13.16
N ILE A 398 -9.90 -6.21 -13.14
CA ILE A 398 -11.33 -6.46 -12.96
C ILE A 398 -11.60 -6.80 -11.50
N ILE A 399 -12.39 -6.00 -10.81
CA ILE A 399 -12.83 -6.34 -9.45
C ILE A 399 -13.80 -7.52 -9.49
N SER A 400 -13.50 -8.55 -8.72
CA SER A 400 -14.36 -9.69 -8.45
C SER A 400 -14.17 -10.17 -7.00
N VAL A 401 -15.13 -10.92 -6.48
CA VAL A 401 -15.12 -11.45 -5.12
C VAL A 401 -14.98 -12.96 -5.16
N PHE A 402 -13.97 -13.48 -4.47
CA PHE A 402 -13.82 -14.90 -4.20
C PHE A 402 -14.44 -15.24 -2.86
N LEU A 403 -15.36 -16.19 -2.83
CA LEU A 403 -16.02 -16.68 -1.61
C LEU A 403 -15.57 -18.07 -1.19
N GLY A 404 -15.11 -18.86 -2.14
CA GLY A 404 -14.81 -20.29 -1.97
C GLY A 404 -16.06 -21.16 -2.01
N GLU A 405 -15.85 -22.47 -2.18
CA GLU A 405 -16.91 -23.45 -2.46
C GLU A 405 -18.03 -23.48 -1.43
N GLN A 406 -17.72 -23.33 -0.14
CA GLN A 406 -18.70 -23.40 0.93
C GLN A 406 -19.70 -22.26 0.90
N LEU A 407 -19.22 -21.01 0.79
CA LEU A 407 -20.08 -19.84 0.79
C LEU A 407 -20.78 -19.64 -0.56
N GLU A 408 -20.14 -20.08 -1.65
CA GLU A 408 -20.77 -20.10 -2.97
C GLU A 408 -21.98 -21.04 -2.99
N ASP A 409 -21.85 -22.27 -2.46
CA ASP A 409 -22.96 -23.23 -2.32
C ASP A 409 -24.09 -22.64 -1.47
N VAL A 410 -23.79 -22.01 -0.34
CA VAL A 410 -24.79 -21.32 0.50
C VAL A 410 -25.48 -20.21 -0.27
N LEU A 411 -24.75 -19.41 -1.03
CA LEU A 411 -25.28 -18.32 -1.85
C LEU A 411 -26.22 -18.86 -2.95
N GLU A 412 -25.80 -19.93 -3.65
CA GLU A 412 -26.62 -20.58 -4.67
C GLU A 412 -27.94 -21.15 -4.11
N GLN A 413 -27.91 -21.75 -2.91
CA GLN A 413 -29.12 -22.18 -2.22
C GLN A 413 -30.04 -21.01 -1.93
N LEU A 414 -29.53 -19.89 -1.41
CA LEU A 414 -30.30 -18.68 -1.14
C LEU A 414 -30.96 -18.10 -2.41
N ILE A 415 -30.20 -18.06 -3.50
CA ILE A 415 -30.72 -17.56 -4.79
C ILE A 415 -31.80 -18.47 -5.35
N SER A 416 -31.58 -19.78 -5.37
CA SER A 416 -32.46 -20.76 -6.03
C SER A 416 -33.75 -21.04 -5.24
N THR A 417 -33.61 -21.20 -3.92
CA THR A 417 -34.72 -21.66 -3.05
C THR A 417 -35.22 -20.60 -2.06
N GLY A 418 -34.43 -19.53 -1.83
CA GLY A 418 -34.71 -18.50 -0.84
C GLY A 418 -34.24 -18.87 0.58
N SER A 419 -33.70 -20.08 0.77
CA SER A 419 -33.16 -20.51 2.07
C SER A 419 -31.98 -21.46 1.87
N ALA A 420 -30.98 -21.36 2.73
CA ALA A 420 -29.89 -22.33 2.75
C ALA A 420 -30.15 -23.38 3.84
N THR A 421 -30.06 -24.64 3.49
CA THR A 421 -30.41 -25.75 4.39
C THR A 421 -29.17 -26.53 4.90
N HIS A 422 -28.02 -26.30 4.29
CA HIS A 422 -26.78 -26.98 4.68
C HIS A 422 -25.55 -26.12 4.27
N SER A 423 -24.42 -26.42 4.85
CA SER A 423 -23.09 -25.94 4.43
C SER A 423 -22.19 -27.12 4.14
N LEU A 424 -21.34 -26.98 3.13
CA LEU A 424 -20.30 -27.95 2.84
C LEU A 424 -19.35 -28.05 4.05
N LYS A 425 -18.97 -29.29 4.42
CA LYS A 425 -18.02 -29.52 5.50
C LYS A 425 -16.63 -29.76 4.91
N GLY A 426 -15.64 -29.09 5.42
CA GLY A 426 -14.24 -29.45 5.19
C GLY A 426 -14.02 -30.88 5.66
N GLY A 427 -13.30 -31.70 4.86
CA GLY A 427 -12.91 -33.04 5.25
C GLY A 427 -11.78 -33.05 6.28
N LYS A 428 -11.38 -34.25 6.72
CA LYS A 428 -10.09 -34.43 7.41
C LYS A 428 -9.01 -34.75 6.39
N LEU A 429 -7.87 -34.13 6.53
CA LEU A 429 -6.69 -34.41 5.74
C LEU A 429 -5.86 -35.46 6.48
N HIS A 430 -5.72 -36.63 5.82
CA HIS A 430 -4.92 -37.74 6.31
C HIS A 430 -3.62 -37.78 5.49
N THR A 431 -2.51 -37.57 6.15
CA THR A 431 -1.18 -37.62 5.47
C THR A 431 -0.73 -39.03 5.13
N GLY A 432 -1.42 -40.07 5.65
CA GLY A 432 -1.01 -41.48 5.51
C GLY A 432 0.16 -41.90 6.41
N VAL A 433 0.71 -40.97 7.18
CA VAL A 433 1.83 -41.18 8.09
C VAL A 433 1.32 -41.25 9.53
N LYS A 434 1.49 -42.39 10.22
CA LYS A 434 0.94 -42.61 11.57
C LYS A 434 1.43 -41.63 12.65
N THR A 435 2.59 -41.03 12.46
CA THR A 435 3.19 -40.07 13.40
C THR A 435 2.75 -38.62 13.15
N LEU A 436 2.06 -38.34 12.04
CA LEU A 436 1.51 -37.04 11.72
C LEU A 436 0.04 -36.97 12.15
N PRO A 437 -0.38 -35.88 12.80
CA PRO A 437 -1.77 -35.73 13.17
C PRO A 437 -2.68 -35.55 11.94
N ASP A 438 -3.89 -36.04 12.05
CA ASP A 438 -4.97 -35.66 11.15
C ASP A 438 -5.41 -34.23 11.50
N PHE A 439 -5.64 -33.40 10.51
CA PHE A 439 -6.15 -32.05 10.71
C PHE A 439 -7.35 -31.76 9.80
N ALA A 440 -8.20 -30.86 10.26
CA ALA A 440 -9.33 -30.41 9.48
C ALA A 440 -8.83 -29.72 8.20
N LYS A 441 -9.36 -30.13 7.07
CA LYS A 441 -9.18 -29.41 5.82
C LYS A 441 -10.11 -28.19 5.84
N ASP A 442 -9.59 -27.02 5.52
CA ASP A 442 -10.44 -25.85 5.28
C ASP A 442 -11.44 -26.18 4.17
N ALA A 443 -12.67 -25.72 4.31
CA ALA A 443 -13.73 -25.98 3.35
C ALA A 443 -13.49 -25.25 2.02
N THR A 444 -12.56 -24.30 1.99
CA THR A 444 -12.21 -23.49 0.82
C THR A 444 -10.71 -23.42 0.65
N ASP A 445 -10.24 -23.48 -0.60
CA ASP A 445 -8.87 -23.13 -0.95
C ASP A 445 -8.74 -21.64 -1.22
N ARG A 446 -7.51 -21.09 -1.24
CA ARG A 446 -7.26 -19.69 -1.58
C ARG A 446 -7.17 -19.53 -3.09
N ASN A 447 -7.79 -18.48 -3.64
CA ASN A 447 -7.62 -18.10 -5.03
C ASN A 447 -6.66 -16.89 -5.12
N ARG A 448 -5.42 -17.16 -5.52
CA ARG A 448 -4.37 -16.13 -5.64
C ARG A 448 -4.63 -15.10 -6.74
N THR A 449 -5.54 -15.39 -7.67
CA THR A 449 -5.88 -14.48 -8.78
C THR A 449 -7.04 -13.54 -8.47
N SER A 450 -7.75 -13.72 -7.33
CA SER A 450 -8.86 -12.87 -6.94
C SER A 450 -8.38 -11.55 -6.34
N PRO A 451 -8.91 -10.41 -6.79
CA PRO A 451 -8.59 -9.11 -6.22
C PRO A 451 -9.21 -8.85 -4.84
N PHE A 452 -10.34 -9.49 -4.54
CA PHE A 452 -11.04 -9.35 -3.26
C PHE A 452 -11.54 -10.72 -2.80
N ALA A 453 -10.81 -11.35 -1.87
CA ALA A 453 -11.02 -12.72 -1.47
C ALA A 453 -11.49 -12.85 -0.01
N PHE A 454 -12.53 -13.63 0.23
CA PHE A 454 -12.91 -14.05 1.58
C PHE A 454 -11.99 -15.18 2.07
N THR A 455 -11.30 -14.97 3.19
CA THR A 455 -10.30 -15.89 3.73
C THR A 455 -10.66 -16.36 5.15
N GLY A 456 -11.88 -16.85 5.31
CA GLY A 456 -12.38 -17.49 6.53
C GLY A 456 -13.10 -16.57 7.50
N ASN A 457 -12.56 -15.42 7.86
CA ASN A 457 -13.18 -14.44 8.76
C ASN A 457 -12.81 -12.98 8.44
N LYS A 458 -12.35 -12.73 7.21
CA LYS A 458 -11.92 -11.43 6.71
C LYS A 458 -11.95 -11.44 5.19
N PHE A 459 -11.95 -10.25 4.60
CA PHE A 459 -11.67 -10.06 3.19
C PHE A 459 -10.24 -9.56 2.98
N GLU A 460 -9.60 -10.07 1.96
CA GLU A 460 -8.26 -9.71 1.55
C GLU A 460 -8.33 -8.94 0.23
N PHE A 461 -8.02 -7.64 0.25
CA PHE A 461 -7.90 -6.82 -0.94
C PHE A 461 -6.44 -6.79 -1.40
N ARG A 462 -6.17 -7.33 -2.59
CA ARG A 462 -4.82 -7.71 -3.05
C ARG A 462 -4.21 -6.75 -4.08
N MET A 463 -4.88 -5.66 -4.39
CA MET A 463 -4.47 -4.75 -5.47
C MET A 463 -3.55 -3.63 -5.02
N VAL A 464 -3.45 -3.31 -3.73
CA VAL A 464 -2.70 -2.16 -3.23
C VAL A 464 -1.22 -2.27 -3.59
N GLY A 465 -0.63 -1.19 -4.09
CA GLY A 465 0.79 -1.12 -4.45
C GLY A 465 1.73 -1.17 -3.24
N SER A 466 2.95 -1.62 -3.45
CA SER A 466 3.94 -1.77 -2.37
C SER A 466 4.29 -0.44 -1.68
N ARG A 467 4.32 0.67 -2.40
CA ARG A 467 4.62 2.00 -1.83
C ARG A 467 3.39 2.78 -1.36
N ASP A 468 2.18 2.35 -1.75
CA ASP A 468 0.96 3.11 -1.50
C ASP A 468 0.57 3.11 -0.02
N SER A 469 -0.18 4.13 0.39
CA SER A 469 -0.85 4.11 1.68
C SER A 469 -2.07 3.19 1.64
N VAL A 470 -2.22 2.34 2.65
CA VAL A 470 -3.44 1.51 2.79
C VAL A 470 -4.65 2.33 3.25
N ALA A 471 -4.47 3.59 3.62
CA ALA A 471 -5.58 4.44 4.04
C ALA A 471 -6.63 4.60 2.95
N GLU A 472 -6.22 4.83 1.70
CA GLU A 472 -7.12 5.12 0.59
C GLU A 472 -8.07 3.95 0.27
N CYS A 473 -7.55 2.74 0.10
CA CYS A 473 -8.39 1.57 -0.13
C CYS A 473 -9.33 1.30 1.05
N ASN A 474 -8.87 1.54 2.29
CA ASN A 474 -9.70 1.35 3.47
C ASN A 474 -10.78 2.44 3.60
N VAL A 475 -10.54 3.69 3.17
CA VAL A 475 -11.57 4.72 3.06
C VAL A 475 -12.69 4.24 2.14
N VAL A 476 -12.33 3.71 0.97
CA VAL A 476 -13.31 3.23 -0.01
C VAL A 476 -14.06 2.01 0.53
N ILE A 477 -13.37 0.93 0.92
CA ILE A 477 -13.99 -0.30 1.43
C ILE A 477 -14.95 0.02 2.58
N THR A 478 -14.50 0.82 3.54
CA THR A 478 -15.25 1.16 4.74
C THR A 478 -16.51 1.98 4.40
N THR A 479 -16.40 2.93 3.46
CA THR A 479 -17.53 3.80 3.09
C THR A 479 -18.58 3.07 2.24
N ILE A 480 -18.16 2.25 1.27
CA ILE A 480 -19.13 1.50 0.44
C ILE A 480 -19.90 0.46 1.27
N VAL A 481 -19.23 -0.15 2.26
CA VAL A 481 -19.88 -1.09 3.18
C VAL A 481 -20.84 -0.35 4.13
N ALA A 482 -20.45 0.85 4.62
CA ALA A 482 -21.35 1.69 5.41
C ALA A 482 -22.63 2.07 4.63
N GLU A 483 -22.51 2.36 3.32
CA GLU A 483 -23.66 2.61 2.47
C GLU A 483 -24.58 1.39 2.40
N ALA A 484 -24.03 0.21 2.13
CA ALA A 484 -24.82 -1.02 2.02
C ALA A 484 -25.55 -1.35 3.35
N PHE A 485 -24.89 -1.15 4.48
CA PHE A 485 -25.52 -1.32 5.80
C PHE A 485 -26.59 -0.27 6.05
N SER A 486 -26.36 1.00 5.68
CA SER A 486 -27.37 2.05 5.78
C SER A 486 -28.64 1.72 4.98
N ASP A 487 -28.47 1.29 3.72
CA ASP A 487 -29.58 0.93 2.84
C ASP A 487 -30.36 -0.28 3.39
N ALA A 488 -29.65 -1.29 3.92
CA ALA A 488 -30.28 -2.44 4.57
C ALA A 488 -31.07 -2.04 5.81
N CYS A 489 -30.49 -1.23 6.70
CA CYS A 489 -31.15 -0.74 7.91
C CYS A 489 -32.43 0.07 7.57
N ASP A 490 -32.35 0.96 6.59
CA ASP A 490 -33.50 1.78 6.16
C ASP A 490 -34.71 0.96 5.72
N ARG A 491 -34.47 -0.25 5.23
CA ARG A 491 -35.53 -1.21 4.86
C ARG A 491 -35.98 -2.05 6.05
N LEU A 492 -35.04 -2.62 6.80
CA LEU A 492 -35.31 -3.53 7.90
C LEU A 492 -36.03 -2.85 9.09
N GLU A 493 -35.71 -1.59 9.39
CA GLU A 493 -36.36 -0.81 10.45
C GLU A 493 -37.84 -0.50 10.17
N LYS A 494 -38.22 -0.55 8.91
CA LYS A 494 -39.63 -0.29 8.47
C LYS A 494 -40.46 -1.56 8.29
N ALA A 495 -39.83 -2.73 8.41
CA ALA A 495 -40.46 -4.01 8.17
C ALA A 495 -41.43 -4.38 9.30
N GLU A 496 -42.63 -4.85 8.95
CA GLU A 496 -43.60 -5.38 9.91
C GLU A 496 -43.19 -6.74 10.46
N ASP A 497 -42.56 -7.57 9.61
CA ASP A 497 -41.96 -8.86 9.96
C ASP A 497 -40.47 -8.81 9.66
N PHE A 498 -39.68 -8.68 10.72
CA PHE A 498 -38.21 -8.53 10.61
C PHE A 498 -37.55 -9.78 10.02
N GLU A 499 -37.93 -10.98 10.48
CA GLU A 499 -37.30 -12.22 10.02
C GLU A 499 -37.54 -12.44 8.52
N LEU A 500 -38.77 -12.27 8.07
CA LEU A 500 -39.09 -12.38 6.66
C LEU A 500 -38.37 -11.31 5.82
N ALA A 501 -38.33 -10.07 6.28
CA ALA A 501 -37.68 -8.98 5.58
C ALA A 501 -36.17 -9.21 5.44
N VAL A 502 -35.51 -9.75 6.46
CA VAL A 502 -34.08 -10.10 6.39
C VAL A 502 -33.83 -11.20 5.34
N HIS A 503 -34.63 -12.27 5.34
CA HIS A 503 -34.48 -13.34 4.35
C HIS A 503 -34.74 -12.86 2.92
N ASP A 504 -35.76 -12.04 2.71
CA ASP A 504 -36.08 -11.45 1.41
C ASP A 504 -34.94 -10.53 0.93
N LEU A 505 -34.36 -9.73 1.83
CA LEU A 505 -33.28 -8.82 1.50
C LEU A 505 -32.00 -9.56 1.19
N ILE A 506 -31.63 -10.60 1.95
CA ILE A 506 -30.47 -11.47 1.67
C ILE A 506 -30.61 -12.10 0.28
N LYS A 507 -31.80 -12.66 -0.03
CA LYS A 507 -32.07 -13.25 -1.34
C LYS A 507 -31.99 -12.23 -2.47
N GLU A 508 -32.57 -11.04 -2.28
CA GLU A 508 -32.50 -9.95 -3.26
C GLU A 508 -31.07 -9.55 -3.55
N TYR A 509 -30.28 -9.25 -2.51
CA TYR A 509 -28.89 -8.83 -2.66
C TYR A 509 -28.01 -9.94 -3.24
N ALA A 510 -28.20 -11.19 -2.80
CA ALA A 510 -27.50 -12.34 -3.37
C ALA A 510 -27.80 -12.47 -4.87
N THR A 511 -29.07 -12.38 -5.27
CA THR A 511 -29.48 -12.51 -6.68
C THR A 511 -28.98 -11.37 -7.56
N GLU A 512 -29.11 -10.13 -7.08
CA GLU A 512 -28.75 -8.93 -7.83
C GLU A 512 -27.22 -8.82 -8.03
N HIS A 513 -26.45 -9.20 -7.00
CA HIS A 513 -25.01 -8.97 -6.95
C HIS A 513 -24.14 -10.22 -7.13
N GLN A 514 -24.72 -11.39 -7.47
CA GLN A 514 -23.96 -12.61 -7.78
C GLN A 514 -22.95 -12.43 -8.92
N ARG A 515 -23.19 -11.46 -9.82
CA ARG A 515 -22.32 -11.20 -10.97
C ARG A 515 -20.87 -10.84 -10.58
N ILE A 516 -20.66 -10.30 -9.36
CA ILE A 516 -19.33 -9.95 -8.86
C ILE A 516 -18.57 -11.17 -8.33
N VAL A 517 -19.27 -12.28 -8.00
CA VAL A 517 -18.65 -13.48 -7.44
C VAL A 517 -17.99 -14.29 -8.55
N PHE A 518 -16.71 -14.59 -8.36
CA PHE A 518 -15.92 -15.41 -9.28
C PHE A 518 -14.87 -16.21 -8.52
N ASN A 519 -14.94 -17.53 -8.62
CA ASN A 519 -14.02 -18.46 -7.95
C ASN A 519 -13.01 -19.12 -8.91
N GLY A 520 -13.02 -18.74 -10.20
CA GLY A 520 -12.15 -19.28 -11.24
C GLY A 520 -10.81 -18.57 -11.37
N ASN A 521 -10.09 -18.88 -12.46
CA ASN A 521 -8.80 -18.27 -12.78
C ASN A 521 -8.98 -16.83 -13.34
N GLY A 522 -8.65 -15.84 -12.54
CA GLY A 522 -8.76 -14.40 -12.91
C GLY A 522 -7.79 -13.95 -14.01
N TYR A 523 -6.76 -14.75 -14.35
CA TYR A 523 -5.80 -14.41 -15.41
C TYR A 523 -6.23 -14.92 -16.79
N SER A 524 -7.31 -15.67 -16.88
CA SER A 524 -7.73 -16.26 -18.16
C SER A 524 -8.43 -15.24 -19.05
N GLU A 525 -8.24 -15.36 -20.37
CA GLU A 525 -8.97 -14.54 -21.36
C GLU A 525 -10.47 -14.78 -21.29
N GLU A 526 -10.88 -16.01 -20.95
CA GLU A 526 -12.28 -16.38 -20.76
C GLU A 526 -12.92 -15.57 -19.63
N TRP A 527 -12.15 -15.26 -18.56
CA TRP A 527 -12.64 -14.40 -17.50
C TRP A 527 -12.87 -12.97 -17.98
N VAL A 528 -11.96 -12.41 -18.79
CA VAL A 528 -12.12 -11.07 -19.34
C VAL A 528 -13.40 -10.96 -20.16
N GLU A 529 -13.69 -11.93 -21.02
CA GLU A 529 -14.92 -11.97 -21.81
C GLU A 529 -16.16 -12.18 -20.94
N GLU A 530 -16.08 -13.07 -19.94
CA GLU A 530 -17.19 -13.30 -19.00
C GLU A 530 -17.46 -12.05 -18.14
N ALA A 531 -16.46 -11.38 -17.64
CA ALA A 531 -16.60 -10.13 -16.88
C ALA A 531 -17.28 -9.04 -17.72
N LYS A 532 -16.90 -8.92 -18.99
CA LYS A 532 -17.56 -8.03 -19.94
C LYS A 532 -19.04 -8.38 -20.15
N ARG A 533 -19.34 -9.68 -20.28
CA ARG A 533 -20.73 -10.17 -20.40
C ARG A 533 -21.54 -9.85 -19.15
N ARG A 534 -20.93 -9.93 -17.96
CA ARG A 534 -21.53 -9.57 -16.67
C ARG A 534 -21.65 -8.05 -16.47
N GLY A 535 -21.05 -7.23 -17.34
CA GLY A 535 -21.03 -5.78 -17.22
C GLY A 535 -20.11 -5.28 -16.10
N LEU A 536 -19.06 -6.04 -15.75
CA LEU A 536 -18.06 -5.62 -14.79
C LEU A 536 -17.02 -4.72 -15.47
N PRO A 537 -16.58 -3.62 -14.82
CA PRO A 537 -15.56 -2.75 -15.39
C PRO A 537 -14.19 -3.42 -15.43
N ASN A 538 -13.47 -3.23 -16.54
CA ASN A 538 -12.07 -3.60 -16.67
C ASN A 538 -11.25 -2.31 -16.86
N ILE A 539 -10.64 -1.83 -15.78
CA ILE A 539 -9.93 -0.55 -15.69
C ILE A 539 -8.44 -0.84 -15.61
N ASN A 540 -7.74 -0.72 -16.75
CA ASN A 540 -6.39 -1.23 -16.90
C ASN A 540 -5.29 -0.27 -16.41
N SER A 541 -5.58 1.02 -16.31
CA SER A 541 -4.59 2.03 -15.93
C SER A 541 -5.10 2.99 -14.86
N MET A 542 -4.17 3.68 -14.21
CA MET A 542 -4.48 4.75 -13.27
C MET A 542 -5.26 5.88 -13.96
N VAL A 543 -4.88 6.27 -15.16
CA VAL A 543 -5.55 7.35 -15.91
C VAL A 543 -7.01 7.02 -16.19
N GLU A 544 -7.32 5.75 -16.50
CA GLU A 544 -8.69 5.27 -16.67
C GLU A 544 -9.47 5.19 -15.35
N ALA A 545 -8.78 5.00 -14.23
CA ALA A 545 -9.40 4.83 -12.91
C ALA A 545 -9.80 6.16 -12.26
N ILE A 546 -8.99 7.20 -12.38
CA ILE A 546 -9.17 8.50 -11.72
C ILE A 546 -10.59 9.09 -11.90
N PRO A 547 -11.26 9.00 -13.06
CA PRO A 547 -12.61 9.52 -13.24
C PRO A 547 -13.66 8.94 -12.26
N ALA A 548 -13.41 7.74 -11.69
CA ALA A 548 -14.33 7.13 -10.73
C ALA A 548 -14.54 7.99 -9.48
N LEU A 549 -13.53 8.74 -9.04
CA LEU A 549 -13.60 9.65 -7.88
C LEU A 549 -14.62 10.77 -8.03
N VAL A 550 -14.83 11.26 -9.24
CA VAL A 550 -15.63 12.46 -9.51
C VAL A 550 -16.94 12.16 -10.25
N THR A 551 -17.36 10.90 -10.23
CA THR A 551 -18.73 10.53 -10.67
C THR A 551 -19.77 11.05 -9.70
N ASP A 552 -20.99 11.37 -10.19
CA ASP A 552 -22.12 11.74 -9.32
C ASP A 552 -22.38 10.69 -8.24
N LYS A 553 -22.19 9.41 -8.56
CA LYS A 553 -22.32 8.29 -7.62
C LYS A 553 -21.31 8.39 -6.48
N ALA A 554 -20.04 8.64 -6.77
CA ALA A 554 -18.99 8.78 -5.76
C ALA A 554 -19.20 10.05 -4.91
N ILE A 555 -19.53 11.19 -5.53
CA ILE A 555 -19.82 12.45 -4.83
C ILE A 555 -20.98 12.27 -3.85
N GLN A 556 -22.05 11.62 -4.28
CA GLN A 556 -23.22 11.34 -3.41
C GLN A 556 -22.86 10.37 -2.28
N LEU A 557 -22.12 9.31 -2.56
CA LEU A 557 -21.66 8.34 -1.57
C LEU A 557 -20.87 9.01 -0.45
N PHE A 558 -19.78 9.66 -0.80
CA PHE A 558 -18.90 10.27 0.18
C PHE A 558 -19.54 11.47 0.90
N GLY A 559 -20.36 12.26 0.18
CA GLY A 559 -21.12 13.36 0.76
C GLY A 559 -22.18 12.89 1.76
N LYS A 560 -22.89 11.78 1.49
CA LYS A 560 -23.89 11.16 2.39
C LYS A 560 -23.30 10.86 3.77
N PHE A 561 -22.06 10.42 3.83
CA PHE A 561 -21.39 10.02 5.07
C PHE A 561 -20.37 11.07 5.58
N GLY A 562 -20.23 12.20 4.92
CA GLY A 562 -19.31 13.27 5.32
C GLY A 562 -17.83 12.86 5.24
N VAL A 563 -17.51 11.87 4.39
CA VAL A 563 -16.13 11.37 4.23
C VAL A 563 -15.31 12.33 3.37
N PHE A 564 -15.86 12.72 2.22
CA PHE A 564 -15.31 13.75 1.35
C PHE A 564 -16.39 14.72 0.91
N THR A 565 -16.00 15.98 0.76
CA THR A 565 -16.75 16.96 -0.02
C THR A 565 -16.46 16.78 -1.52
N GLU A 566 -17.33 17.31 -2.37
CA GLU A 566 -17.07 17.31 -3.83
C GLU A 566 -15.76 18.03 -4.17
N ALA A 567 -15.44 19.12 -3.47
CA ALA A 567 -14.20 19.87 -3.65
C ALA A 567 -12.96 19.03 -3.32
N GLU A 568 -13.01 18.25 -2.22
CA GLU A 568 -11.93 17.32 -1.84
C GLU A 568 -11.74 16.22 -2.88
N LEU A 569 -12.82 15.64 -3.45
CA LEU A 569 -12.74 14.61 -4.48
C LEU A 569 -12.15 15.14 -5.79
N ARG A 570 -12.61 16.30 -6.25
CA ARG A 570 -12.08 16.93 -7.47
C ARG A 570 -10.60 17.29 -7.30
N SER A 571 -10.23 17.81 -6.14
CA SER A 571 -8.83 18.09 -5.83
C SER A 571 -7.95 16.85 -5.89
N ARG A 572 -8.41 15.73 -5.33
CA ARG A 572 -7.67 14.46 -5.36
C ARG A 572 -7.49 13.94 -6.78
N ALA A 573 -8.51 14.00 -7.61
CA ALA A 573 -8.41 13.64 -9.01
C ALA A 573 -7.37 14.48 -9.77
N GLU A 574 -7.34 15.80 -9.55
CA GLU A 574 -6.33 16.70 -10.14
C GLU A 574 -4.91 16.35 -9.65
N ILE A 575 -4.74 16.09 -8.35
CA ILE A 575 -3.45 15.68 -7.77
C ILE A 575 -2.97 14.36 -8.37
N GLN A 576 -3.87 13.40 -8.60
CA GLN A 576 -3.54 12.10 -9.19
C GLN A 576 -3.12 12.25 -10.66
N TYR A 577 -3.83 13.04 -11.48
CA TYR A 577 -3.41 13.33 -12.86
C TYR A 577 -2.04 14.00 -12.92
N GLU A 578 -1.84 15.00 -12.07
CA GLU A 578 -0.55 15.70 -11.96
C GLU A 578 0.57 14.73 -11.50
N GLY A 579 0.30 13.91 -10.51
CA GLY A 579 1.21 12.87 -9.99
C GLY A 579 1.62 11.88 -11.07
N TYR A 580 0.65 11.36 -11.83
CA TYR A 580 0.88 10.45 -12.95
C TYR A 580 1.80 11.08 -14.01
N SER A 581 1.46 12.30 -14.46
CA SER A 581 2.24 13.02 -15.46
C SER A 581 3.66 13.30 -15.00
N LYS A 582 3.85 13.71 -13.74
CA LYS A 582 5.17 13.96 -13.16
C LYS A 582 6.01 12.69 -13.06
N ALA A 583 5.42 11.57 -12.63
CA ALA A 583 6.11 10.30 -12.51
C ALA A 583 6.62 9.81 -13.88
N LEU A 584 5.77 9.76 -14.89
CA LEU A 584 6.17 9.34 -16.23
C LEU A 584 7.14 10.33 -16.89
N ASN A 585 7.00 11.64 -16.63
CA ASN A 585 7.99 12.60 -17.11
C ASN A 585 9.39 12.34 -16.52
N ILE A 586 9.46 12.05 -15.21
CA ILE A 586 10.73 11.71 -14.55
C ILE A 586 11.33 10.43 -15.16
N GLU A 587 10.51 9.40 -15.37
CA GLU A 587 10.96 8.15 -16.00
C GLU A 587 11.46 8.38 -17.43
N ALA A 588 10.69 9.07 -18.26
CA ALA A 588 11.11 9.38 -19.64
C ALA A 588 12.41 10.19 -19.67
N ARG A 589 12.53 11.24 -18.86
CA ARG A 589 13.76 12.04 -18.76
C ARG A 589 14.95 11.23 -18.25
N ALA A 590 14.74 10.32 -17.29
CA ALA A 590 15.77 9.41 -16.81
C ALA A 590 16.24 8.44 -17.92
N MET A 591 15.32 7.87 -18.70
CA MET A 591 15.66 7.04 -19.85
C MET A 591 16.48 7.81 -20.89
N ILE A 592 16.07 9.03 -21.21
CA ILE A 592 16.75 9.91 -22.16
C ILE A 592 18.18 10.22 -21.67
N ASP A 593 18.35 10.58 -20.40
CA ASP A 593 19.66 10.87 -19.79
C ASP A 593 20.59 9.64 -19.81
N ILE A 594 20.09 8.50 -19.36
CA ILE A 594 20.84 7.24 -19.31
C ILE A 594 21.23 6.78 -20.70
N ALA A 595 20.31 6.75 -21.65
CA ALA A 595 20.57 6.33 -23.03
C ALA A 595 21.60 7.25 -23.69
N SER A 596 21.44 8.57 -23.56
CA SER A 596 22.29 9.57 -24.23
C SER A 596 23.70 9.63 -23.65
N LYS A 597 23.83 9.59 -22.32
CA LYS A 597 25.10 9.89 -21.62
C LYS A 597 25.89 8.64 -21.21
N HIS A 598 25.21 7.50 -21.10
CA HIS A 598 25.83 6.27 -20.61
C HIS A 598 25.82 5.15 -21.63
N ILE A 599 24.63 4.75 -22.14
CA ILE A 599 24.48 3.57 -23.01
C ILE A 599 25.09 3.83 -24.40
N ILE A 600 24.65 4.85 -25.13
CA ILE A 600 25.16 5.15 -26.48
C ILE A 600 26.68 5.31 -26.48
N PRO A 601 27.32 6.10 -25.60
CA PRO A 601 28.77 6.19 -25.52
C PRO A 601 29.47 4.87 -25.24
N ALA A 602 28.93 4.00 -24.37
CA ALA A 602 29.48 2.69 -24.09
C ALA A 602 29.43 1.78 -25.32
N VAL A 603 28.28 1.72 -26.00
CA VAL A 603 28.10 0.94 -27.24
C VAL A 603 29.01 1.45 -28.37
N MET A 604 29.23 2.77 -28.46
CA MET A 604 30.17 3.34 -29.43
C MET A 604 31.64 2.91 -29.13
N ARG A 605 32.06 2.86 -27.86
CA ARG A 605 33.37 2.34 -27.48
C ARG A 605 33.52 0.88 -27.85
N PHE A 606 32.54 0.05 -27.51
CA PHE A 606 32.49 -1.36 -27.86
C PHE A 606 32.55 -1.57 -29.39
N SER A 607 31.75 -0.82 -30.17
CA SER A 607 31.75 -0.87 -31.64
C SER A 607 33.13 -0.50 -32.22
N ARG A 608 33.80 0.49 -31.64
CA ARG A 608 35.19 0.86 -32.04
C ARG A 608 36.16 -0.29 -31.77
N ASN A 609 36.07 -0.95 -30.60
CA ASN A 609 36.91 -2.10 -30.27
C ASN A 609 36.67 -3.27 -31.21
N LEU A 610 35.42 -3.58 -31.55
CA LEU A 610 35.07 -4.59 -32.55
C LEU A 610 35.61 -4.25 -33.97
N ALA A 611 35.51 -3.00 -34.38
CA ALA A 611 36.03 -2.57 -35.66
C ALA A 611 37.56 -2.69 -35.71
N GLY A 612 38.28 -2.38 -34.61
CA GLY A 612 39.69 -2.63 -34.46
C GLY A 612 40.01 -4.14 -34.58
N THR A 613 39.33 -4.96 -33.85
CA THR A 613 39.46 -6.43 -33.89
C THR A 613 39.26 -7.00 -35.28
N VAL A 614 38.22 -6.55 -36.02
CA VAL A 614 38.00 -6.95 -37.43
C VAL A 614 39.18 -6.62 -38.31
N ASN A 615 39.74 -5.42 -38.18
CA ASN A 615 40.88 -4.98 -39.01
C ASN A 615 42.16 -5.78 -38.67
N GLU A 616 42.43 -6.04 -37.42
CA GLU A 616 43.60 -6.79 -36.97
C GLU A 616 43.50 -8.27 -37.41
N ILE A 617 42.40 -8.94 -37.21
CA ILE A 617 42.17 -10.34 -37.67
C ILE A 617 42.28 -10.42 -39.20
N LYS A 618 41.67 -9.48 -39.91
CA LYS A 618 41.77 -9.42 -41.37
C LYS A 618 43.21 -9.23 -41.86
N THR A 619 43.97 -8.40 -41.18
CA THR A 619 45.41 -8.15 -41.51
C THR A 619 46.23 -9.41 -41.21
N ALA A 620 45.88 -10.20 -40.21
CA ALA A 620 46.51 -11.48 -39.93
C ALA A 620 46.11 -12.62 -40.86
N GLY A 621 45.20 -12.38 -41.81
CA GLY A 621 44.71 -13.37 -42.77
C GLY A 621 43.74 -14.40 -42.22
N ALA A 622 43.10 -14.13 -41.07
CA ALA A 622 42.15 -15.03 -40.41
C ALA A 622 40.70 -14.63 -40.75
N ASP A 623 39.74 -15.49 -40.41
CA ASP A 623 38.32 -15.29 -40.63
C ASP A 623 37.72 -14.22 -39.71
N VAL A 624 37.07 -13.23 -40.29
CA VAL A 624 36.44 -12.07 -39.61
C VAL A 624 34.92 -12.19 -39.49
N THR A 625 34.35 -13.31 -39.88
CA THR A 625 32.88 -13.46 -39.95
C THR A 625 32.20 -13.18 -38.61
N VAL A 626 32.70 -13.73 -37.51
CA VAL A 626 32.08 -13.55 -36.19
C VAL A 626 32.16 -12.09 -35.72
N PRO A 627 33.37 -11.46 -35.60
CA PRO A 627 33.45 -10.07 -35.13
C PRO A 627 32.78 -9.06 -36.08
N MET A 628 32.74 -9.33 -37.39
CA MET A 628 32.05 -8.50 -38.36
C MET A 628 30.53 -8.55 -38.19
N ASN A 629 29.95 -9.74 -37.92
CA ASN A 629 28.52 -9.85 -37.67
C ASN A 629 28.15 -9.17 -36.36
N MET A 630 28.92 -9.37 -35.28
CA MET A 630 28.70 -8.65 -34.03
C MET A 630 28.76 -7.12 -34.22
N LEU A 631 29.70 -6.61 -35.02
CA LEU A 631 29.79 -5.17 -35.30
C LEU A 631 28.56 -4.67 -36.06
N LYS A 632 28.08 -5.42 -37.08
CA LYS A 632 26.87 -5.06 -37.80
C LYS A 632 25.63 -5.05 -36.93
N ASP A 633 25.43 -6.08 -36.11
CA ASP A 633 24.29 -6.20 -35.18
C ASP A 633 24.30 -5.06 -34.18
N THR A 634 25.46 -4.80 -33.54
CA THR A 634 25.63 -3.73 -32.56
C THR A 634 25.31 -2.35 -33.17
N THR A 635 25.86 -2.06 -34.39
CA THR A 635 25.62 -0.76 -35.05
C THR A 635 24.18 -0.59 -35.57
N ALA A 636 23.52 -1.67 -35.94
CA ALA A 636 22.11 -1.65 -36.34
C ALA A 636 21.20 -1.36 -35.12
N LEU A 637 21.45 -2.02 -33.98
CA LEU A 637 20.72 -1.76 -32.72
C LEU A 637 21.02 -0.34 -32.19
N LEU A 638 22.23 0.13 -32.28
CA LEU A 638 22.59 1.50 -31.90
C LEU A 638 21.81 2.55 -32.74
N SER A 639 21.64 2.29 -34.02
CA SER A 639 20.83 3.16 -34.92
C SER A 639 19.36 3.14 -34.51
N GLN A 640 18.79 1.97 -34.21
CA GLN A 640 17.41 1.83 -33.67
C GLN A 640 17.26 2.57 -32.35
N THR A 641 18.23 2.39 -31.44
CA THR A 641 18.24 3.11 -30.14
C THR A 641 18.21 4.63 -30.35
N LYS A 642 19.00 5.16 -31.29
CA LYS A 642 19.04 6.60 -31.53
C LYS A 642 17.74 7.13 -32.13
N LEU A 643 17.07 6.37 -32.98
CA LEU A 643 15.75 6.74 -33.54
C LEU A 643 14.67 6.73 -32.46
N ALA A 644 14.59 5.65 -31.65
CA ALA A 644 13.63 5.56 -30.57
C ALA A 644 13.85 6.64 -29.50
N LEU A 645 15.12 6.94 -29.19
CA LEU A 645 15.47 8.03 -28.28
C LEU A 645 15.01 9.40 -28.79
N ALA A 646 15.15 9.69 -30.09
CA ALA A 646 14.68 10.95 -30.66
C ALA A 646 13.16 11.07 -30.58
N LYS A 647 12.45 9.98 -30.87
CA LYS A 647 10.99 9.90 -30.76
C LYS A 647 10.51 10.15 -29.31
N LEU A 648 11.11 9.46 -28.33
CA LEU A 648 10.78 9.67 -26.93
C LEU A 648 11.07 11.11 -26.46
N GLN A 649 12.17 11.71 -26.91
CA GLN A 649 12.51 13.10 -26.59
C GLN A 649 11.42 14.07 -27.08
N GLU A 650 11.00 13.91 -28.33
CA GLU A 650 9.96 14.75 -28.95
C GLU A 650 8.61 14.58 -28.19
N ALA A 651 8.20 13.34 -27.92
CA ALA A 651 6.98 13.04 -27.18
C ALA A 651 7.00 13.61 -25.74
N ALA A 652 8.11 13.47 -25.04
CA ALA A 652 8.25 13.99 -23.68
C ALA A 652 8.26 15.55 -23.65
N ASP A 653 8.83 16.20 -24.67
CA ASP A 653 8.81 17.66 -24.77
C ASP A 653 7.39 18.16 -25.10
N GLN A 654 6.68 17.47 -25.97
CA GLN A 654 5.29 17.77 -26.30
C GLN A 654 4.38 17.59 -25.09
N ALA A 655 4.51 16.48 -24.37
CA ALA A 655 3.74 16.21 -23.15
C ALA A 655 3.95 17.30 -22.08
N ALA A 656 5.20 17.71 -21.87
CA ALA A 656 5.55 18.73 -20.86
C ALA A 656 4.99 20.13 -21.20
N ALA A 657 4.65 20.40 -22.45
CA ALA A 657 4.07 21.66 -22.90
C ALA A 657 2.54 21.72 -22.81
N MET A 658 1.88 20.62 -22.44
CA MET A 658 0.42 20.57 -22.27
C MET A 658 0.00 21.18 -20.94
N GLU A 659 -1.09 21.96 -20.94
CA GLU A 659 -1.58 22.67 -19.75
C GLU A 659 -2.74 21.94 -19.05
N ASN A 660 -3.52 21.12 -19.76
CA ASN A 660 -4.63 20.37 -19.20
C ASN A 660 -4.13 19.09 -18.51
N GLY A 661 -4.28 19.00 -17.20
CA GLY A 661 -3.75 17.91 -16.40
C GLY A 661 -4.24 16.52 -16.81
N ARG A 662 -5.53 16.39 -17.16
CA ARG A 662 -6.09 15.12 -17.64
C ARG A 662 -5.58 14.75 -19.03
N GLU A 663 -5.66 15.66 -19.98
CA GLU A 663 -5.17 15.42 -21.35
C GLU A 663 -3.66 15.14 -21.37
N GLN A 664 -2.91 15.81 -20.51
CA GLN A 664 -1.48 15.58 -20.31
C GLN A 664 -1.22 14.16 -19.81
N ALA A 665 -1.94 13.70 -18.79
CA ALA A 665 -1.81 12.35 -18.25
C ALA A 665 -2.20 11.28 -19.29
N GLU A 666 -3.28 11.49 -20.04
CA GLU A 666 -3.70 10.63 -21.15
C GLU A 666 -2.60 10.55 -22.22
N TYR A 667 -1.96 11.67 -22.58
CA TYR A 667 -0.86 11.70 -23.54
C TYR A 667 0.39 10.98 -23.02
N TYR A 668 0.75 11.15 -21.73
CA TYR A 668 1.83 10.40 -21.12
C TYR A 668 1.57 8.89 -21.18
N HIS A 669 0.35 8.45 -20.90
CA HIS A 669 -0.05 7.06 -20.95
C HIS A 669 -0.03 6.49 -22.38
N GLU A 670 -0.66 7.19 -23.35
CA GLU A 670 -0.89 6.67 -24.68
C GLU A 670 0.31 6.80 -25.61
N VAL A 671 1.18 7.79 -25.40
CA VAL A 671 2.28 8.10 -26.29
C VAL A 671 3.63 7.93 -25.61
N VAL A 672 3.90 8.70 -24.55
CA VAL A 672 5.24 8.71 -23.94
C VAL A 672 5.60 7.35 -23.37
N PHE A 673 4.69 6.68 -22.69
CA PHE A 673 4.93 5.35 -22.13
C PHE A 673 5.24 4.31 -23.21
N LYS A 674 4.51 4.33 -24.34
CA LYS A 674 4.78 3.43 -25.47
C LYS A 674 6.15 3.70 -26.09
N ASP A 675 6.55 4.96 -26.22
CA ASP A 675 7.86 5.33 -26.75
C ASP A 675 9.00 4.93 -25.79
N MET A 676 8.75 4.92 -24.47
CA MET A 676 9.69 4.36 -23.49
C MET A 676 9.89 2.86 -23.72
N GLU A 677 8.82 2.11 -23.92
CA GLU A 677 8.89 0.67 -24.23
C GLU A 677 9.62 0.43 -25.56
N GLU A 678 9.36 1.23 -26.60
CA GLU A 678 10.07 1.15 -27.88
C GLU A 678 11.59 1.40 -27.73
N LEU A 679 12.00 2.34 -26.88
CA LEU A 679 13.42 2.59 -26.63
C LEU A 679 14.08 1.44 -25.86
N ARG A 680 13.36 0.83 -24.93
CA ARG A 680 13.86 -0.28 -24.13
C ARG A 680 14.27 -1.49 -24.98
N VAL A 681 13.48 -1.83 -26.00
CA VAL A 681 13.68 -3.03 -26.84
C VAL A 681 15.09 -3.12 -27.45
N PRO A 682 15.61 -2.14 -28.20
CA PRO A 682 16.96 -2.23 -28.74
C PRO A 682 18.05 -2.13 -27.67
N VAL A 683 17.80 -1.40 -26.59
CA VAL A 683 18.78 -1.25 -25.50
C VAL A 683 18.98 -2.55 -24.73
N ASP A 684 17.91 -3.25 -24.35
CA ASP A 684 17.99 -4.53 -23.65
C ASP A 684 18.67 -5.61 -24.54
N LYS A 685 18.50 -5.55 -25.88
CA LYS A 685 19.26 -6.39 -26.81
C LYS A 685 20.74 -6.04 -26.87
N LEU A 686 21.10 -4.75 -26.80
CA LEU A 686 22.48 -4.31 -26.74
C LEU A 686 23.18 -4.79 -25.46
N GLU A 687 22.47 -4.82 -24.32
CA GLU A 687 23.03 -5.37 -23.06
C GLU A 687 23.48 -6.82 -23.21
N MET A 688 22.81 -7.63 -24.05
CA MET A 688 23.17 -9.03 -24.29
C MET A 688 24.37 -9.22 -25.22
N ILE A 689 24.80 -8.20 -25.93
CA ILE A 689 25.87 -8.27 -26.92
C ILE A 689 27.13 -7.55 -26.43
N VAL A 690 26.97 -6.40 -25.77
CA VAL A 690 28.07 -5.56 -25.31
C VAL A 690 28.81 -6.23 -24.16
N ASP A 691 30.14 -6.11 -24.17
CA ASP A 691 30.97 -6.63 -23.07
C ASP A 691 30.50 -6.12 -21.73
N LYS A 692 30.43 -7.00 -20.74
CA LYS A 692 29.94 -6.68 -19.40
C LYS A 692 30.75 -5.56 -18.72
N GLU A 693 32.05 -5.48 -19.00
CA GLU A 693 32.93 -4.43 -18.45
C GLU A 693 32.71 -3.07 -19.13
N GLU A 694 32.24 -3.06 -20.39
CA GLU A 694 31.89 -1.85 -21.13
C GLU A 694 30.45 -1.40 -20.85
N TRP A 695 29.57 -2.31 -20.37
CA TRP A 695 28.17 -1.96 -20.07
C TRP A 695 28.11 -1.04 -18.84
N PRO A 696 27.42 0.11 -18.94
CA PRO A 696 27.61 1.20 -17.96
C PRO A 696 26.85 1.04 -16.64
N MET A 697 26.14 -0.07 -16.42
CA MET A 697 25.33 -0.26 -15.22
C MET A 697 25.23 -1.74 -14.81
N PRO A 698 24.94 -2.05 -13.53
CA PRO A 698 24.65 -3.41 -13.08
C PRO A 698 23.47 -4.03 -13.81
N SER A 699 23.60 -5.30 -14.20
CA SER A 699 22.54 -6.09 -14.83
C SER A 699 21.50 -6.59 -13.80
N TYR A 700 20.40 -7.17 -14.28
CA TYR A 700 19.44 -7.85 -13.42
C TYR A 700 20.08 -9.01 -12.64
N GLY A 701 21.01 -9.74 -13.26
CA GLY A 701 21.76 -10.79 -12.57
C GLY A 701 22.55 -10.26 -11.36
N ASP A 702 23.19 -9.10 -11.52
CA ASP A 702 23.94 -8.46 -10.42
C ASP A 702 23.01 -7.98 -9.29
N LEU A 703 21.83 -7.45 -9.63
CA LEU A 703 20.89 -6.89 -8.65
C LEU A 703 20.09 -7.94 -7.90
N LEU A 704 19.61 -8.98 -8.60
CA LEU A 704 18.68 -9.97 -8.05
C LEU A 704 19.36 -11.16 -7.36
N PHE A 705 20.62 -11.45 -7.69
CA PHE A 705 21.27 -12.70 -7.23
C PHE A 705 22.50 -12.48 -6.34
N GLU A 706 23.07 -11.28 -6.28
CA GLU A 706 24.29 -11.01 -5.53
C GLU A 706 24.05 -10.17 -4.25
N VAL A 707 23.02 -10.56 -3.47
CA VAL A 707 22.64 -9.92 -2.19
C VAL A 707 23.12 -10.75 -1.01
#